data_5d9266a4a9a19ddb2cd77f066458f5a8
#
_entry.id   5d9266a4a9a19ddb2cd77f066458f5a8
#
_cell.length_a   1.000
_cell.length_b   1.000
_cell.length_c   1.000
_cell.angle_alpha   90.00
_cell.angle_beta   90.00
_cell.angle_gamma   90.00
#
_symmetry.space_group_name_H-M   'P 1'
#
loop_
_entity.id
_entity.type
_entity.pdbx_description
1 polymer ?
#
loop_
_entity_poly.entity_id
_entity_poly.type
_entity_poly.pdbx_seq_one_letter_code
_entity_poly.pdbx_strand_id
1 'polypeptide(L)'
;MAFDIDMIKKVYSQMTERVDAARKVVGKPLTLSEKILYSHLWDGTPNTAFTRGKDYVDFAPDRIACQDATAQMALLQFMQAGKDKVAVPTTVHCDHLIQAKDGAATDLKHANSVSSEVFDFLESVSNKYGIGFWKPGAGIIHQVVLENYAFPGGMMIGTDSHTVNAGGLGMVAIGVGGADAVDVMAGMAWELKFPKLIGVRLTGKLSGWTAPKDVILKVAGIVSAKGGTGAIVEYFGEGAKAMSCTGKGTICNMGAEIGATTSTFGYDESMERYLRATDRADVADAANQVKEYLTADEEVYANPEQYFDQVIDINLSELGPLLNGPFTPDLSTPVGKTMTEKATENEWPIQVEWGLIGSCTNSSYEDLSRASSIAQQALDKGIKMKAELGINPGSEQVRYTADRDGILGIFEKLDAKIFTNACGPCIGQWARYSDPKNAPKNSIVHSFNRNFAKRADGNPNTHAFVASPEITAAIAIAGRLDFNPLTDSLLNENGEEVMFDEPTGWELPPKGFEVKDNGYLAPDEDGSGVEVKVASDSERLQLLTPFTPIGNDISGAKLLIKAFGKCTTDHISMAGPWLRFRGHLDNISNNCLIGAVNAFGMKTNFVKNQLTGEFGGVPDTARAYKAAGIKTVVVGDHNYGEGSSREHAAMEPRHLGVAAVIVKSFARIHETNLKKQGMLGLTFANEADYDLIQEDDTFNFIDLNEFAPNKPLTLELVHADGSKDTIVLNHTYNEAQIAWYNEGSALNLIKKENNA
;
A
#
# COMPACT_ATOMS: atom_id res chain seq x y z
N MET A 1 -10.04 26.66 -6.73
CA MET A 1 -10.46 26.24 -5.36
C MET A 1 -10.13 24.76 -5.25
N ALA A 2 -9.46 24.37 -4.17
CA ALA A 2 -9.04 22.98 -3.98
C ALA A 2 -10.24 22.03 -3.86
N PHE A 3 -10.04 20.77 -4.26
CA PHE A 3 -10.98 19.72 -3.91
C PHE A 3 -11.13 19.64 -2.38
N ASP A 4 -12.32 19.34 -1.90
CA ASP A 4 -12.63 19.06 -0.49
C ASP A 4 -12.27 20.21 0.50
N ILE A 5 -12.17 21.47 0.06
CA ILE A 5 -11.76 22.61 0.91
C ILE A 5 -12.63 22.77 2.16
N ASP A 6 -13.92 22.50 2.06
CA ASP A 6 -14.83 22.62 3.20
C ASP A 6 -14.56 21.53 4.25
N MET A 7 -14.23 20.31 3.80
CA MET A 7 -13.77 19.24 4.70
C MET A 7 -12.47 19.65 5.40
N ILE A 8 -11.48 20.19 4.65
CA ILE A 8 -10.19 20.64 5.21
C ILE A 8 -10.40 21.73 6.28
N LYS A 9 -11.24 22.72 6.00
CA LYS A 9 -11.58 23.76 6.98
C LYS A 9 -12.24 23.20 8.23
N LYS A 10 -13.10 22.18 8.07
CA LYS A 10 -13.73 21.48 9.20
C LYS A 10 -12.68 20.76 10.04
N VAL A 11 -11.72 20.05 9.42
CA VAL A 11 -10.61 19.41 10.13
C VAL A 11 -9.84 20.43 10.96
N TYR A 12 -9.43 21.54 10.37
CA TYR A 12 -8.69 22.58 11.09
C TYR A 12 -9.48 23.24 12.22
N SER A 13 -10.78 23.46 12.05
CA SER A 13 -11.62 24.03 13.10
C SER A 13 -11.73 23.12 14.33
N GLN A 14 -11.65 21.81 14.16
CA GLN A 14 -11.72 20.83 15.24
C GLN A 14 -10.34 20.52 15.84
N MET A 15 -9.26 20.66 15.04
CA MET A 15 -7.91 20.27 15.42
C MET A 15 -7.42 21.01 16.68
N THR A 16 -7.64 22.31 16.75
CA THR A 16 -7.18 23.13 17.88
C THR A 16 -7.76 22.65 19.19
N GLU A 17 -9.08 22.47 19.26
CA GLU A 17 -9.77 21.98 20.47
C GLU A 17 -9.31 20.58 20.87
N ARG A 18 -9.24 19.66 19.88
CA ARG A 18 -8.88 18.27 20.12
C ARG A 18 -7.42 18.09 20.54
N VAL A 19 -6.49 18.83 19.94
CA VAL A 19 -5.07 18.81 20.33
C VAL A 19 -4.87 19.39 21.71
N ASP A 20 -5.58 20.49 22.07
CA ASP A 20 -5.50 21.05 23.42
C ASP A 20 -6.10 20.13 24.48
N ALA A 21 -7.15 19.40 24.16
CA ALA A 21 -7.69 18.33 25.00
C ALA A 21 -6.67 17.18 25.14
N ALA A 22 -6.04 16.76 24.06
CA ALA A 22 -5.02 15.72 24.07
C ALA A 22 -3.82 16.08 24.94
N ARG A 23 -3.32 17.35 24.88
CA ARG A 23 -2.23 17.82 25.76
C ARG A 23 -2.59 17.68 27.25
N LYS A 24 -3.84 17.96 27.61
CA LYS A 24 -4.32 17.83 29.01
C LYS A 24 -4.37 16.37 29.45
N VAL A 25 -4.86 15.50 28.60
CA VAL A 25 -5.03 14.07 28.90
C VAL A 25 -3.67 13.34 28.92
N VAL A 26 -2.81 13.63 27.96
CA VAL A 26 -1.47 13.03 27.86
C VAL A 26 -0.50 13.61 28.89
N GLY A 27 -0.69 14.87 29.28
CA GLY A 27 0.08 15.56 30.32
C GLY A 27 1.52 15.91 29.95
N LYS A 28 1.82 15.97 28.63
CA LYS A 28 3.15 16.32 28.08
C LYS A 28 3.01 17.00 26.72
N PRO A 29 4.06 17.67 26.22
CA PRO A 29 4.15 18.12 24.84
C PRO A 29 3.93 16.99 23.85
N LEU A 30 3.29 17.30 22.72
CA LEU A 30 2.89 16.32 21.70
C LEU A 30 3.77 16.41 20.45
N THR A 31 4.14 15.26 19.89
CA THR A 31 4.68 15.16 18.55
C THR A 31 3.63 15.54 17.51
N LEU A 32 4.03 15.84 16.27
CA LEU A 32 3.09 16.07 15.18
C LEU A 32 2.18 14.85 14.98
N SER A 33 2.78 13.66 14.97
CA SER A 33 2.04 12.40 14.80
C SER A 33 0.97 12.23 15.86
N GLU A 34 1.28 12.52 17.13
CA GLU A 34 0.29 12.48 18.21
C GLU A 34 -0.82 13.53 18.03
N LYS A 35 -0.48 14.75 17.62
CA LYS A 35 -1.49 15.79 17.34
C LYS A 35 -2.50 15.34 16.28
N ILE A 36 -2.01 14.76 15.18
CA ILE A 36 -2.87 14.26 14.10
C ILE A 36 -3.70 13.06 14.58
N LEU A 37 -3.10 12.07 15.23
CA LEU A 37 -3.82 10.90 15.73
C LEU A 37 -4.93 11.29 16.72
N TYR A 38 -4.62 12.11 17.73
CA TYR A 38 -5.62 12.52 18.72
C TYR A 38 -6.71 13.44 18.13
N SER A 39 -6.42 14.19 17.08
CA SER A 39 -7.44 15.01 16.42
C SER A 39 -8.40 14.23 15.53
N HIS A 40 -8.06 12.98 15.18
CA HIS A 40 -8.86 12.11 14.31
C HIS A 40 -9.46 10.90 15.02
N LEU A 41 -9.63 10.97 16.35
CA LEU A 41 -10.34 9.91 17.09
C LEU A 41 -11.80 9.82 16.62
N TRP A 42 -12.29 8.60 16.45
CA TRP A 42 -13.68 8.34 16.07
C TRP A 42 -14.68 8.94 17.07
N ASP A 43 -14.41 8.76 18.36
CA ASP A 43 -15.26 9.28 19.43
C ASP A 43 -15.16 10.82 19.64
N GLY A 44 -14.34 11.50 18.84
CA GLY A 44 -14.21 12.94 18.82
C GLY A 44 -13.16 13.48 19.81
N THR A 45 -13.56 14.25 20.82
CA THR A 45 -12.61 14.91 21.73
C THR A 45 -11.86 13.91 22.63
N PRO A 46 -10.51 13.95 22.68
CA PRO A 46 -9.72 13.07 23.51
C PRO A 46 -10.08 13.14 25.00
N ASN A 47 -10.31 11.99 25.62
CA ASN A 47 -10.62 11.84 27.04
C ASN A 47 -9.71 10.85 27.78
N THR A 48 -8.86 10.14 27.07
CA THR A 48 -7.89 9.19 27.61
C THR A 48 -6.57 9.24 26.85
N ALA A 49 -5.48 8.86 27.51
CA ALA A 49 -4.17 8.70 26.88
C ALA A 49 -3.99 7.25 26.43
N PHE A 50 -3.46 7.05 25.23
CA PHE A 50 -3.20 5.74 24.67
C PHE A 50 -1.72 5.34 24.79
N THR A 51 -1.49 4.04 25.03
CA THR A 51 -0.15 3.45 25.14
C THR A 51 0.36 3.01 23.79
N ARG A 52 1.44 3.60 23.32
CA ARG A 52 2.09 3.28 22.04
C ARG A 52 2.47 1.80 21.96
N GLY A 53 2.18 1.17 20.85
CA GLY A 53 2.47 -0.24 20.59
C GLY A 53 1.62 -1.25 21.38
N LYS A 54 0.57 -0.80 22.10
CA LYS A 54 -0.31 -1.66 22.90
C LYS A 54 -1.79 -1.46 22.58
N ASP A 55 -2.31 -0.25 22.74
CA ASP A 55 -3.72 0.03 22.64
C ASP A 55 -4.19 0.02 21.19
N TYR A 56 -5.39 -0.46 20.95
CA TYR A 56 -6.10 -0.35 19.67
C TYR A 56 -7.09 0.80 19.78
N VAL A 57 -7.10 1.65 18.75
CA VAL A 57 -7.83 2.91 18.76
C VAL A 57 -8.59 3.06 17.45
N ASP A 58 -9.83 3.51 17.55
CA ASP A 58 -10.70 3.79 16.43
C ASP A 58 -10.51 5.22 15.93
N PHE A 59 -10.26 5.36 14.64
CA PHE A 59 -10.02 6.64 13.97
C PHE A 59 -11.08 6.93 12.90
N ALA A 60 -11.21 8.21 12.58
CA ALA A 60 -12.02 8.74 11.50
C ALA A 60 -11.12 9.40 10.43
N PRO A 61 -10.63 8.65 9.42
CA PRO A 61 -9.88 9.24 8.32
C PRO A 61 -10.71 10.25 7.52
N ASP A 62 -10.06 11.31 7.04
CA ASP A 62 -10.72 12.39 6.30
C ASP A 62 -11.07 11.99 4.87
N ARG A 63 -10.26 11.10 4.28
CA ARG A 63 -10.45 10.66 2.89
C ARG A 63 -9.81 9.32 2.58
N ILE A 64 -10.20 8.77 1.42
CA ILE A 64 -9.71 7.49 0.89
C ILE A 64 -9.19 7.69 -0.54
N ALA A 65 -8.09 7.00 -0.88
CA ALA A 65 -7.64 6.84 -2.25
C ALA A 65 -7.48 5.36 -2.58
N CYS A 66 -8.09 4.92 -3.69
CA CYS A 66 -8.06 3.54 -4.15
C CYS A 66 -7.36 3.42 -5.50
N GLN A 67 -6.45 2.44 -5.64
CA GLN A 67 -5.89 2.09 -6.94
C GLN A 67 -6.74 1.03 -7.64
N ASP A 68 -6.71 0.97 -8.97
CA ASP A 68 -7.63 0.21 -9.81
C ASP A 68 -7.63 -1.32 -9.56
N ALA A 69 -6.51 -1.92 -9.17
CA ALA A 69 -6.47 -3.36 -8.95
C ALA A 69 -7.17 -3.79 -7.65
N THR A 70 -7.12 -2.97 -6.58
CA THR A 70 -7.75 -3.24 -5.29
C THR A 70 -9.14 -2.65 -5.17
N ALA A 71 -9.44 -1.56 -5.88
CA ALA A 71 -10.75 -0.92 -5.88
C ALA A 71 -11.86 -1.84 -6.39
N GLN A 72 -11.55 -2.80 -7.28
CA GLN A 72 -12.56 -3.71 -7.84
C GLN A 72 -13.37 -4.41 -6.74
N MET A 73 -12.71 -5.19 -5.88
CA MET A 73 -13.40 -5.91 -4.82
C MET A 73 -13.91 -4.99 -3.72
N ALA A 74 -13.18 -3.91 -3.41
CA ALA A 74 -13.62 -2.95 -2.40
C ALA A 74 -14.96 -2.30 -2.79
N LEU A 75 -15.11 -1.86 -4.04
CA LEU A 75 -16.35 -1.23 -4.50
C LEU A 75 -17.49 -2.23 -4.69
N LEU A 76 -17.20 -3.47 -5.15
CA LEU A 76 -18.19 -4.55 -5.17
C LEU A 76 -18.74 -4.85 -3.76
N GLN A 77 -17.88 -4.83 -2.74
CA GLN A 77 -18.30 -4.97 -1.34
C GLN A 77 -19.10 -3.75 -0.87
N PHE A 78 -18.62 -2.53 -1.16
CA PHE A 78 -19.31 -1.30 -0.77
C PHE A 78 -20.75 -1.25 -1.29
N MET A 79 -21.00 -1.74 -2.52
CA MET A 79 -22.36 -1.82 -3.08
C MET A 79 -23.32 -2.60 -2.20
N GLN A 80 -22.84 -3.54 -1.37
CA GLN A 80 -23.66 -4.31 -0.44
C GLN A 80 -24.09 -3.52 0.81
N ALA A 81 -23.41 -2.40 1.12
CA ALA A 81 -23.74 -1.57 2.28
C ALA A 81 -25.06 -0.81 2.15
N GLY A 82 -25.64 -0.76 0.94
CA GLY A 82 -26.92 -0.08 0.69
C GLY A 82 -26.89 1.44 0.89
N LYS A 83 -25.68 2.04 0.77
CA LYS A 83 -25.49 3.51 0.85
C LYS A 83 -25.70 4.13 -0.52
N ASP A 84 -26.24 5.34 -0.55
CA ASP A 84 -26.36 6.12 -1.79
C ASP A 84 -25.03 6.76 -2.22
N LYS A 85 -24.19 7.13 -1.25
CA LYS A 85 -22.86 7.72 -1.46
C LYS A 85 -21.88 7.25 -0.40
N VAL A 86 -20.59 7.34 -0.70
CA VAL A 86 -19.52 7.13 0.29
C VAL A 86 -19.57 8.14 1.42
N ALA A 87 -19.22 7.71 2.64
CA ALA A 87 -19.31 8.54 3.84
C ALA A 87 -18.21 9.61 3.93
N VAL A 88 -17.08 9.39 3.25
CA VAL A 88 -15.93 10.32 3.20
C VAL A 88 -15.48 10.50 1.76
N PRO A 89 -14.86 11.65 1.41
CA PRO A 89 -14.28 11.89 0.10
C PRO A 89 -13.39 10.71 -0.33
N THR A 90 -13.72 10.13 -1.47
CA THR A 90 -13.02 8.94 -2.00
C THR A 90 -12.67 9.15 -3.47
N THR A 91 -11.51 8.64 -3.88
CA THR A 91 -11.08 8.67 -5.27
C THR A 91 -10.56 7.32 -5.73
N VAL A 92 -10.79 7.00 -7.01
CA VAL A 92 -10.25 5.83 -7.70
C VAL A 92 -9.28 6.28 -8.78
N HIS A 93 -8.13 5.63 -8.85
CA HIS A 93 -7.03 5.96 -9.76
C HIS A 93 -6.62 4.75 -10.57
N CYS A 94 -6.56 4.90 -11.92
CA CYS A 94 -6.24 3.81 -12.83
C CYS A 94 -4.78 3.86 -13.27
N ASP A 95 -3.88 3.35 -12.43
CA ASP A 95 -2.43 3.40 -12.63
C ASP A 95 -1.69 2.05 -12.51
N HIS A 96 -2.37 0.97 -12.08
CA HIS A 96 -1.75 -0.34 -11.85
C HIS A 96 -1.96 -1.34 -13.00
N LEU A 97 -2.99 -1.17 -13.84
CA LEU A 97 -3.34 -2.10 -14.91
C LEU A 97 -2.75 -1.70 -16.28
N ILE A 98 -1.74 -0.84 -16.30
CA ILE A 98 -1.06 -0.39 -17.52
C ILE A 98 0.32 -1.02 -17.58
N GLN A 99 0.57 -1.81 -18.63
CA GLN A 99 1.85 -2.48 -18.84
C GLN A 99 2.77 -1.61 -19.69
N ALA A 100 3.99 -1.34 -19.22
CA ALA A 100 5.03 -0.67 -19.98
C ALA A 100 5.69 -1.63 -20.98
N LYS A 101 5.86 -1.18 -22.24
CA LYS A 101 6.51 -1.95 -23.31
C LYS A 101 7.04 -1.06 -24.43
N ASP A 102 6.12 -0.49 -25.20
CA ASP A 102 6.42 0.17 -26.47
C ASP A 102 6.45 1.70 -26.36
N GLY A 103 5.98 2.25 -25.26
CA GLY A 103 5.89 3.67 -24.94
C GLY A 103 4.47 4.15 -24.69
N ALA A 104 4.35 5.35 -24.09
CA ALA A 104 3.14 5.84 -23.45
C ALA A 104 1.84 5.68 -24.25
N ALA A 105 1.80 6.16 -25.48
CA ALA A 105 0.58 6.15 -26.27
C ALA A 105 0.12 4.74 -26.67
N THR A 106 1.07 3.87 -27.04
CA THR A 106 0.79 2.48 -27.43
C THR A 106 0.37 1.65 -26.24
N ASP A 107 1.09 1.79 -25.11
CA ASP A 107 0.84 1.05 -23.88
C ASP A 107 -0.52 1.42 -23.28
N LEU A 108 -0.87 2.71 -23.27
CA LEU A 108 -2.19 3.18 -22.82
C LEU A 108 -3.33 2.66 -23.70
N LYS A 109 -3.16 2.69 -25.02
CA LYS A 109 -4.15 2.13 -25.95
C LYS A 109 -4.36 0.64 -25.72
N HIS A 110 -3.28 -0.11 -25.49
CA HIS A 110 -3.34 -1.53 -25.17
C HIS A 110 -4.09 -1.77 -23.84
N ALA A 111 -3.76 -1.04 -22.78
CA ALA A 111 -4.42 -1.15 -21.48
C ALA A 111 -5.93 -0.87 -21.58
N ASN A 112 -6.33 0.19 -22.29
CA ASN A 112 -7.72 0.53 -22.53
C ASN A 112 -8.48 -0.55 -23.33
N SER A 113 -7.79 -1.37 -24.11
CA SER A 113 -8.39 -2.50 -24.81
C SER A 113 -8.56 -3.73 -23.91
N VAL A 114 -7.48 -4.13 -23.20
CA VAL A 114 -7.47 -5.40 -22.43
C VAL A 114 -8.11 -5.30 -21.06
N SER A 115 -8.25 -4.08 -20.51
CA SER A 115 -8.84 -3.81 -19.20
C SER A 115 -10.09 -2.94 -19.28
N SER A 116 -10.71 -2.78 -20.46
CA SER A 116 -11.89 -1.94 -20.65
C SER A 116 -13.01 -2.26 -19.69
N GLU A 117 -13.35 -3.52 -19.48
CA GLU A 117 -14.44 -3.92 -18.58
C GLU A 117 -14.19 -3.48 -17.13
N VAL A 118 -12.93 -3.51 -16.69
CA VAL A 118 -12.56 -3.07 -15.33
C VAL A 118 -12.65 -1.55 -15.23
N PHE A 119 -12.12 -0.82 -16.20
CA PHE A 119 -12.20 0.63 -16.22
C PHE A 119 -13.64 1.13 -16.32
N ASP A 120 -14.47 0.52 -17.18
CA ASP A 120 -15.90 0.83 -17.30
C ASP A 120 -16.67 0.56 -16.01
N PHE A 121 -16.35 -0.54 -15.31
CA PHE A 121 -16.91 -0.83 -13.99
C PHE A 121 -16.50 0.25 -12.98
N LEU A 122 -15.20 0.53 -12.87
CA LEU A 122 -14.67 1.49 -11.89
C LEU A 122 -15.21 2.91 -12.13
N GLU A 123 -15.34 3.34 -13.39
CA GLU A 123 -15.93 4.62 -13.74
C GLU A 123 -17.41 4.67 -13.37
N SER A 124 -18.19 3.67 -13.77
CA SER A 124 -19.64 3.66 -13.50
C SER A 124 -19.97 3.56 -12.02
N VAL A 125 -19.27 2.72 -11.26
CA VAL A 125 -19.48 2.59 -9.81
C VAL A 125 -19.02 3.85 -9.07
N SER A 126 -17.94 4.47 -9.52
CA SER A 126 -17.45 5.74 -8.95
C SER A 126 -18.47 6.85 -9.15
N ASN A 127 -18.99 7.00 -10.37
CA ASN A 127 -20.03 7.97 -10.68
C ASN A 127 -21.28 7.76 -9.82
N LYS A 128 -21.74 6.50 -9.70
CA LYS A 128 -22.93 6.16 -8.93
C LYS A 128 -22.85 6.58 -7.46
N TYR A 129 -21.69 6.39 -6.84
CA TYR A 129 -21.53 6.53 -5.38
C TYR A 129 -20.81 7.81 -4.95
N GLY A 130 -20.66 8.80 -5.84
CA GLY A 130 -20.06 10.07 -5.52
C GLY A 130 -18.54 10.03 -5.33
N ILE A 131 -17.86 9.14 -6.04
CA ILE A 131 -16.41 8.91 -5.98
C ILE A 131 -15.74 9.61 -7.17
N GLY A 132 -14.68 10.38 -6.92
CA GLY A 132 -13.87 10.96 -7.99
C GLY A 132 -13.10 9.87 -8.77
N PHE A 133 -13.09 9.95 -10.10
CA PHE A 133 -12.45 8.95 -10.94
C PHE A 133 -11.32 9.55 -11.77
N TRP A 134 -10.13 8.99 -11.65
CA TRP A 134 -8.96 9.35 -12.45
C TRP A 134 -8.71 8.27 -13.50
N LYS A 135 -8.86 8.65 -14.77
CA LYS A 135 -8.76 7.76 -15.94
C LYS A 135 -7.38 7.12 -16.08
N PRO A 136 -7.27 5.97 -16.79
CA PRO A 136 -5.97 5.41 -17.17
C PRO A 136 -5.11 6.45 -17.89
N GLY A 137 -3.86 6.61 -17.42
CA GLY A 137 -2.91 7.60 -17.94
C GLY A 137 -2.98 8.99 -17.28
N ALA A 138 -3.94 9.24 -16.41
CA ALA A 138 -4.04 10.50 -15.66
C ALA A 138 -2.84 10.73 -14.73
N GLY A 139 -2.31 9.66 -14.13
CA GLY A 139 -1.15 9.72 -13.27
C GLY A 139 -1.10 8.59 -12.25
N ILE A 140 0.05 8.50 -11.60
CA ILE A 140 0.30 7.58 -10.50
C ILE A 140 -0.46 8.09 -9.29
N ILE A 141 -1.27 7.24 -8.65
CA ILE A 141 -2.17 7.60 -7.55
C ILE A 141 -1.53 8.56 -6.52
N HIS A 142 -0.31 8.26 -6.04
CA HIS A 142 0.30 9.02 -4.95
C HIS A 142 0.82 10.39 -5.40
N GLN A 143 1.19 10.53 -6.66
CA GLN A 143 1.53 11.82 -7.25
C GLN A 143 0.27 12.67 -7.44
N VAL A 144 -0.80 12.07 -7.98
CA VAL A 144 -2.10 12.75 -8.14
C VAL A 144 -2.67 13.18 -6.78
N VAL A 145 -2.56 12.32 -5.75
CA VAL A 145 -2.98 12.67 -4.37
C VAL A 145 -2.16 13.83 -3.82
N LEU A 146 -0.84 13.84 -4.00
CA LEU A 146 0.01 14.92 -3.52
C LEU A 146 -0.32 16.24 -4.20
N GLU A 147 -0.61 16.23 -5.50
CA GLU A 147 -0.93 17.40 -6.31
C GLU A 147 -2.30 17.99 -6.02
N ASN A 148 -3.30 17.16 -5.64
CA ASN A 148 -4.69 17.59 -5.65
C ASN A 148 -5.38 17.49 -4.29
N TYR A 149 -4.98 16.57 -3.40
CA TYR A 149 -5.78 16.19 -2.23
C TYR A 149 -5.05 16.26 -0.89
N ALA A 150 -3.76 15.98 -0.86
CA ALA A 150 -2.99 16.00 0.39
C ALA A 150 -2.96 17.40 1.01
N PHE A 151 -3.06 17.47 2.33
CA PHE A 151 -3.04 18.72 3.09
C PHE A 151 -2.40 18.51 4.48
N PRO A 152 -1.73 19.52 5.04
CA PRO A 152 -1.05 19.38 6.35
C PRO A 152 -2.04 19.04 7.47
N GLY A 153 -1.68 18.12 8.33
CA GLY A 153 -2.45 17.74 9.51
C GLY A 153 -3.64 16.80 9.26
N GLY A 154 -3.90 16.40 8.03
CA GLY A 154 -4.96 15.45 7.69
C GLY A 154 -4.60 14.00 7.96
N MET A 155 -5.61 13.14 8.00
CA MET A 155 -5.47 11.69 8.06
C MET A 155 -6.14 11.05 6.85
N MET A 156 -5.42 10.17 6.14
CA MET A 156 -6.01 9.41 5.04
C MET A 156 -5.60 7.95 5.06
N ILE A 157 -6.45 7.12 4.47
CA ILE A 157 -6.11 5.75 4.15
C ILE A 157 -6.14 5.53 2.62
N GLY A 158 -5.39 4.56 2.15
CA GLY A 158 -5.40 4.22 0.73
C GLY A 158 -5.09 2.76 0.49
N THR A 159 -5.66 2.20 -0.58
CA THR A 159 -5.51 0.79 -0.90
C THR A 159 -4.18 0.45 -1.60
N ASP A 160 -3.16 1.24 -1.32
CA ASP A 160 -1.78 1.02 -1.76
C ASP A 160 -0.79 1.33 -0.63
N SER A 161 0.30 0.57 -0.54
CA SER A 161 1.32 0.73 0.50
C SER A 161 2.06 2.07 0.47
N HIS A 162 2.11 2.74 -0.71
CA HIS A 162 2.78 4.03 -0.87
C HIS A 162 1.85 5.24 -0.64
N THR A 163 0.63 5.03 -0.12
CA THR A 163 -0.23 6.10 0.41
C THR A 163 0.54 7.03 1.37
N VAL A 164 1.53 6.50 2.06
CA VAL A 164 2.46 7.22 2.94
C VAL A 164 3.18 8.41 2.27
N ASN A 165 3.22 8.48 0.94
CA ASN A 165 3.77 9.59 0.15
C ASN A 165 3.16 10.96 0.55
N ALA A 166 1.88 10.99 0.92
CA ALA A 166 1.18 12.21 1.33
C ALA A 166 1.72 12.81 2.65
N GLY A 167 2.54 12.07 3.39
CA GLY A 167 3.29 12.59 4.53
C GLY A 167 4.28 13.71 4.15
N GLY A 168 4.67 13.79 2.87
CA GLY A 168 5.43 14.90 2.31
C GLY A 168 4.71 16.25 2.37
N LEU A 169 3.39 16.25 2.49
CA LEU A 169 2.54 17.41 2.82
C LEU A 169 1.98 17.37 4.26
N GLY A 170 2.64 16.64 5.17
CA GLY A 170 2.31 16.69 6.60
C GLY A 170 1.05 15.92 6.98
N MET A 171 0.61 14.93 6.22
CA MET A 171 -0.47 14.01 6.59
C MET A 171 0.03 12.82 7.40
N VAL A 172 -0.87 12.21 8.16
CA VAL A 172 -0.79 10.80 8.56
C VAL A 172 -1.56 10.00 7.51
N ALA A 173 -0.83 9.46 6.55
CA ALA A 173 -1.39 8.75 5.41
C ALA A 173 -0.92 7.29 5.43
N ILE A 174 -1.86 6.34 5.42
CA ILE A 174 -1.57 4.93 5.73
C ILE A 174 -2.10 4.02 4.63
N GLY A 175 -1.24 3.10 4.18
CA GLY A 175 -1.63 2.05 3.24
C GLY A 175 -2.40 0.93 3.96
N VAL A 176 -3.58 0.58 3.44
CA VAL A 176 -4.50 -0.39 4.02
C VAL A 176 -4.98 -1.42 3.00
N GLY A 177 -5.69 -2.44 3.45
CA GLY A 177 -6.40 -3.38 2.58
C GLY A 177 -7.75 -2.83 2.09
N GLY A 178 -8.32 -3.50 1.08
CA GLY A 178 -9.62 -3.13 0.53
C GLY A 178 -10.74 -3.13 1.58
N ALA A 179 -10.72 -4.07 2.52
CA ALA A 179 -11.73 -4.16 3.59
C ALA A 179 -11.76 -2.92 4.49
N ASP A 180 -10.58 -2.37 4.85
CA ASP A 180 -10.51 -1.16 5.67
C ASP A 180 -11.07 0.06 4.92
N ALA A 181 -10.80 0.14 3.62
CA ALA A 181 -11.36 1.19 2.76
C ALA A 181 -12.89 1.08 2.69
N VAL A 182 -13.43 -0.13 2.54
CA VAL A 182 -14.89 -0.38 2.53
C VAL A 182 -15.54 0.10 3.83
N ASP A 183 -14.95 -0.20 4.97
CA ASP A 183 -15.50 0.20 6.27
C ASP A 183 -15.62 1.71 6.38
N VAL A 184 -14.56 2.44 6.04
CA VAL A 184 -14.56 3.91 6.11
C VAL A 184 -15.50 4.51 5.05
N MET A 185 -15.55 3.94 3.82
CA MET A 185 -16.54 4.34 2.81
C MET A 185 -17.97 4.14 3.31
N ALA A 186 -18.23 3.07 4.06
CA ALA A 186 -19.54 2.76 4.62
C ALA A 186 -19.88 3.58 5.89
N GLY A 187 -18.94 4.37 6.41
CA GLY A 187 -19.12 5.21 7.59
C GLY A 187 -18.85 4.49 8.91
N MET A 188 -17.94 3.52 8.90
CA MET A 188 -17.46 2.85 10.11
C MET A 188 -16.11 3.42 10.56
N ALA A 189 -15.80 3.23 11.84
CA ALA A 189 -14.50 3.54 12.39
C ALA A 189 -13.40 2.65 11.76
N TRP A 190 -12.18 3.21 11.67
CA TRP A 190 -11.00 2.47 11.28
C TRP A 190 -10.09 2.21 12.48
N GLU A 191 -9.88 0.95 12.82
CA GLU A 191 -9.06 0.55 13.96
C GLU A 191 -7.58 0.48 13.59
N LEU A 192 -6.73 1.14 14.40
CA LEU A 192 -5.28 1.05 14.30
C LEU A 192 -4.67 0.80 15.69
N LYS A 193 -3.67 -0.05 15.76
CA LYS A 193 -2.82 -0.14 16.96
C LYS A 193 -2.05 1.16 17.11
N PHE A 194 -2.22 1.86 18.25
CA PHE A 194 -1.58 3.17 18.48
C PHE A 194 -0.07 3.07 18.30
N PRO A 195 0.52 3.74 17.28
CA PRO A 195 1.86 3.42 16.81
C PRO A 195 2.95 3.91 17.77
N LYS A 196 4.11 3.26 17.73
CA LYS A 196 5.35 3.81 18.24
C LYS A 196 5.80 4.98 17.36
N LEU A 197 6.74 5.79 17.84
CA LEU A 197 7.25 6.95 17.12
C LEU A 197 8.78 6.89 17.02
N ILE A 198 9.26 7.03 15.77
CA ILE A 198 10.69 7.18 15.46
C ILE A 198 10.92 8.61 14.99
N GLY A 199 11.76 9.36 15.70
CA GLY A 199 12.17 10.69 15.28
C GLY A 199 13.44 10.63 14.43
N VAL A 200 13.43 11.26 13.26
CA VAL A 200 14.62 11.41 12.41
C VAL A 200 14.99 12.88 12.36
N ARG A 201 16.08 13.24 13.03
CA ARG A 201 16.59 14.61 13.04
C ARG A 201 17.57 14.81 11.86
N LEU A 202 17.19 15.73 10.98
CA LEU A 202 18.00 16.12 9.82
C LEU A 202 18.68 17.45 10.09
N THR A 203 20.01 17.44 10.10
CA THR A 203 20.86 18.65 10.23
C THR A 203 21.60 18.95 8.95
N GLY A 204 22.12 20.18 8.81
CA GLY A 204 22.80 20.59 7.60
C GLY A 204 21.87 20.70 6.39
N LYS A 205 22.42 20.56 5.19
CA LYS A 205 21.68 20.63 3.93
C LYS A 205 22.24 19.71 2.86
N LEU A 206 21.38 19.24 1.97
CA LEU A 206 21.78 18.51 0.77
C LEU A 206 22.56 19.42 -0.20
N SER A 207 23.51 18.85 -0.91
CA SER A 207 24.30 19.57 -1.91
C SER A 207 24.81 18.64 -3.00
N GLY A 208 25.06 19.20 -4.17
CA GLY A 208 25.64 18.50 -5.30
C GLY A 208 24.82 17.33 -5.78
N TRP A 209 25.45 16.16 -5.80
CA TRP A 209 24.85 14.89 -6.25
C TRP A 209 23.92 14.22 -5.23
N THR A 210 23.89 14.73 -4.00
CA THR A 210 23.05 14.14 -2.95
C THR A 210 21.62 14.65 -3.07
N ALA A 211 20.67 13.75 -3.05
CA ALA A 211 19.24 14.00 -3.23
C ALA A 211 18.40 13.56 -2.00
N PRO A 212 17.15 13.99 -1.86
CA PRO A 212 16.24 13.49 -0.83
C PRO A 212 16.15 11.97 -0.79
N LYS A 213 16.27 11.31 -1.94
CA LYS A 213 16.34 9.85 -2.06
C LYS A 213 17.44 9.24 -1.19
N ASP A 214 18.61 9.85 -1.14
CA ASP A 214 19.74 9.34 -0.37
C ASP A 214 19.48 9.36 1.14
N VAL A 215 18.63 10.27 1.61
CA VAL A 215 18.20 10.32 3.02
C VAL A 215 17.49 9.03 3.40
N ILE A 216 16.45 8.64 2.65
CA ILE A 216 15.69 7.43 2.96
C ILE A 216 16.47 6.15 2.67
N LEU A 217 17.35 6.14 1.67
CA LEU A 217 18.28 5.03 1.43
C LEU A 217 19.23 4.85 2.63
N LYS A 218 19.69 5.95 3.23
CA LYS A 218 20.49 5.93 4.46
C LYS A 218 19.69 5.42 5.66
N VAL A 219 18.47 5.91 5.85
CA VAL A 219 17.57 5.43 6.92
C VAL A 219 17.31 3.93 6.76
N ALA A 220 17.01 3.45 5.56
CA ALA A 220 16.82 2.03 5.30
C ALA A 220 18.05 1.19 5.67
N GLY A 221 19.25 1.69 5.36
CA GLY A 221 20.51 1.04 5.76
C GLY A 221 20.75 1.03 7.27
N ILE A 222 20.15 1.95 8.04
CA ILE A 222 20.28 2.02 9.51
C ILE A 222 19.26 1.10 10.20
N VAL A 223 17.97 1.19 9.82
CA VAL A 223 16.88 0.50 10.54
C VAL A 223 16.50 -0.84 9.94
N SER A 224 16.97 -1.16 8.74
CA SER A 224 16.59 -2.32 7.92
C SER A 224 15.14 -2.26 7.40
N ALA A 225 14.77 -3.24 6.55
CA ALA A 225 13.45 -3.32 5.92
C ALA A 225 12.28 -3.60 6.90
N LYS A 226 12.55 -3.83 8.18
CA LYS A 226 11.54 -4.13 9.22
C LYS A 226 11.62 -3.21 10.45
N GLY A 227 12.61 -2.32 10.49
CA GLY A 227 12.87 -1.50 11.69
C GLY A 227 11.78 -0.50 12.04
N GLY A 228 10.98 -0.08 11.05
CA GLY A 228 9.84 0.82 11.23
C GLY A 228 8.51 0.13 11.59
N THR A 229 8.49 -1.20 11.71
CA THR A 229 7.23 -1.94 11.90
C THR A 229 6.45 -1.48 13.13
N GLY A 230 5.19 -1.06 12.91
CA GLY A 230 4.30 -0.55 13.96
C GLY A 230 4.67 0.83 14.48
N ALA A 231 5.50 1.58 13.74
CA ALA A 231 5.89 2.94 14.09
C ALA A 231 5.50 3.95 12.99
N ILE A 232 5.30 5.20 13.41
CA ILE A 232 5.31 6.38 12.53
C ILE A 232 6.72 6.99 12.59
N VAL A 233 7.26 7.35 11.43
CA VAL A 233 8.54 8.07 11.34
C VAL A 233 8.28 9.55 11.13
N GLU A 234 8.68 10.37 12.09
CA GLU A 234 8.54 11.83 12.04
C GLU A 234 9.90 12.48 11.79
N TYR A 235 10.01 13.20 10.68
CA TYR A 235 11.23 13.89 10.28
C TYR A 235 11.20 15.35 10.70
N PHE A 236 12.31 15.84 11.26
CA PHE A 236 12.40 17.21 11.77
C PHE A 236 13.84 17.76 11.71
N GLY A 237 14.02 19.00 12.11
CA GLY A 237 15.29 19.70 12.10
C GLY A 237 15.45 20.70 10.97
N GLU A 238 16.55 21.41 10.93
CA GLU A 238 16.82 22.45 9.93
C GLU A 238 16.95 21.87 8.51
N GLY A 239 17.54 20.66 8.39
CA GLY A 239 17.67 19.96 7.13
C GLY A 239 16.30 19.53 6.56
N ALA A 240 15.34 19.18 7.41
CA ALA A 240 13.97 18.89 6.99
C ALA A 240 13.28 20.15 6.43
N LYS A 241 13.44 21.30 7.08
CA LYS A 241 12.87 22.59 6.62
C LYS A 241 13.47 23.07 5.31
N ALA A 242 14.75 22.76 5.07
CA ALA A 242 15.46 23.15 3.84
C ALA A 242 15.09 22.30 2.61
N MET A 243 14.31 21.24 2.79
CA MET A 243 13.97 20.28 1.73
C MET A 243 12.67 20.66 1.02
N SER A 244 12.59 20.39 -0.28
CA SER A 244 11.37 20.58 -1.08
C SER A 244 10.22 19.66 -0.61
N CYS A 245 8.98 20.05 -0.90
CA CYS A 245 7.82 19.24 -0.61
C CYS A 245 7.87 17.88 -1.34
N THR A 246 8.24 17.86 -2.61
CA THR A 246 8.38 16.62 -3.40
C THR A 246 9.51 15.73 -2.88
N GLY A 247 10.61 16.31 -2.40
CA GLY A 247 11.69 15.60 -1.74
C GLY A 247 11.25 14.95 -0.42
N LYS A 248 10.43 15.65 0.39
CA LYS A 248 9.79 15.07 1.57
C LYS A 248 8.85 13.91 1.19
N GLY A 249 8.09 14.07 0.09
CA GLY A 249 7.27 13.00 -0.46
C GLY A 249 8.08 11.76 -0.80
N THR A 250 9.23 11.91 -1.46
CA THR A 250 10.16 10.81 -1.76
C THR A 250 10.59 10.05 -0.49
N ILE A 251 10.94 10.79 0.56
CA ILE A 251 11.37 10.18 1.84
C ILE A 251 10.22 9.42 2.49
N CYS A 252 9.03 10.01 2.60
CA CYS A 252 7.84 9.37 3.15
C CYS A 252 7.43 8.15 2.33
N ASN A 253 7.49 8.24 1.00
CA ASN A 253 7.14 7.15 0.08
C ASN A 253 7.89 5.86 0.42
N MET A 254 9.21 5.92 0.55
CA MET A 254 10.03 4.76 0.89
C MET A 254 9.99 4.39 2.39
N GLY A 255 9.27 5.11 3.22
CA GLY A 255 8.92 4.67 4.58
C GLY A 255 8.19 3.32 4.59
N ALA A 256 7.44 3.01 3.52
CA ALA A 256 6.84 1.68 3.34
C ALA A 256 7.89 0.56 3.26
N GLU A 257 9.08 0.84 2.74
CA GLU A 257 10.14 -0.16 2.53
C GLU A 257 10.94 -0.48 3.80
N ILE A 258 10.81 0.33 4.84
CA ILE A 258 11.35 0.03 6.18
C ILE A 258 10.26 -0.53 7.12
N GLY A 259 9.07 -0.83 6.58
CA GLY A 259 7.93 -1.37 7.32
C GLY A 259 7.20 -0.36 8.20
N ALA A 260 7.46 0.95 8.06
CA ALA A 260 6.78 1.97 8.83
C ALA A 260 5.27 2.00 8.53
N THR A 261 4.45 2.26 9.55
CA THR A 261 3.02 2.49 9.40
C THR A 261 2.77 3.69 8.50
N THR A 262 3.51 4.77 8.73
CA THR A 262 3.59 5.95 7.87
C THR A 262 4.83 6.78 8.23
N SER A 263 5.05 7.83 7.43
CA SER A 263 6.08 8.85 7.69
C SER A 263 5.49 10.23 7.49
N THR A 264 5.97 11.25 8.21
CA THR A 264 5.43 12.61 8.08
C THR A 264 6.49 13.67 8.39
N PHE A 265 6.22 14.89 7.93
CA PHE A 265 6.98 16.12 8.20
C PHE A 265 6.05 17.20 8.75
N GLY A 266 6.57 18.08 9.60
CA GLY A 266 5.84 19.26 10.03
C GLY A 266 5.63 20.26 8.88
N TYR A 267 4.51 21.00 8.94
CA TYR A 267 4.18 22.04 7.95
C TYR A 267 5.24 23.15 7.94
N ASP A 268 5.67 23.51 6.74
CA ASP A 268 6.67 24.55 6.53
C ASP A 268 6.47 25.32 5.21
N GLU A 269 7.39 26.24 4.94
CA GLU A 269 7.34 27.10 3.75
C GLU A 269 7.43 26.32 2.43
N SER A 270 8.12 25.18 2.37
CA SER A 270 8.20 24.38 1.15
C SER A 270 6.85 23.76 0.79
N MET A 271 6.09 23.31 1.81
CA MET A 271 4.74 22.79 1.63
C MET A 271 3.78 23.92 1.22
N GLU A 272 3.93 25.12 1.80
CA GLU A 272 3.15 26.29 1.39
C GLU A 272 3.39 26.63 -0.08
N ARG A 273 4.66 26.69 -0.51
CA ARG A 273 5.01 26.96 -1.92
C ARG A 273 4.39 25.92 -2.87
N TYR A 274 4.47 24.64 -2.50
CA TYR A 274 3.91 23.56 -3.30
C TYR A 274 2.38 23.64 -3.42
N LEU A 275 1.67 23.89 -2.30
CA LEU A 275 0.23 24.10 -2.30
C LEU A 275 -0.18 25.26 -3.22
N ARG A 276 0.52 26.39 -3.15
CA ARG A 276 0.26 27.54 -4.02
C ARG A 276 0.56 27.26 -5.49
N ALA A 277 1.63 26.51 -5.77
CA ALA A 277 2.01 26.16 -7.14
C ALA A 277 1.04 25.14 -7.77
N THR A 278 0.33 24.37 -6.97
CA THR A 278 -0.68 23.37 -7.41
C THR A 278 -2.12 23.89 -7.25
N ASP A 279 -2.34 25.21 -7.37
CA ASP A 279 -3.65 25.88 -7.33
C ASP A 279 -4.45 25.66 -6.03
N ARG A 280 -3.76 25.38 -4.91
CA ARG A 280 -4.36 25.16 -3.58
C ARG A 280 -3.96 26.25 -2.57
N ALA A 281 -3.95 27.50 -3.01
CA ALA A 281 -3.65 28.65 -2.16
C ALA A 281 -4.63 28.77 -0.98
N ASP A 282 -5.87 28.37 -1.17
CA ASP A 282 -6.91 28.33 -0.14
C ASP A 282 -6.60 27.34 0.99
N VAL A 283 -5.98 26.22 0.67
CA VAL A 283 -5.47 25.24 1.66
C VAL A 283 -4.27 25.81 2.42
N ALA A 284 -3.33 26.45 1.71
CA ALA A 284 -2.16 27.08 2.33
C ALA A 284 -2.58 28.20 3.30
N ASP A 285 -3.55 29.04 2.91
CA ASP A 285 -4.07 30.12 3.74
C ASP A 285 -4.79 29.59 4.99
N ALA A 286 -5.55 28.48 4.86
CA ALA A 286 -6.19 27.83 5.99
C ALA A 286 -5.16 27.18 6.93
N ALA A 287 -4.14 26.50 6.39
CA ALA A 287 -3.06 25.89 7.16
C ALA A 287 -2.25 26.92 7.96
N ASN A 288 -1.97 28.08 7.36
CA ASN A 288 -1.25 29.17 8.03
C ASN A 288 -1.96 29.69 9.27
N GLN A 289 -3.31 29.59 9.35
CA GLN A 289 -4.08 30.01 10.52
C GLN A 289 -3.89 29.07 11.72
N VAL A 290 -3.49 27.82 11.49
CA VAL A 290 -3.35 26.78 12.53
C VAL A 290 -1.97 26.14 12.55
N LYS A 291 -0.96 26.77 11.95
CA LYS A 291 0.35 26.17 11.68
C LYS A 291 1.06 25.62 12.94
N GLU A 292 0.81 26.21 14.13
CA GLU A 292 1.37 25.72 15.39
C GLU A 292 0.85 24.32 15.78
N TYR A 293 -0.32 23.94 15.25
CA TYR A 293 -0.89 22.60 15.42
C TYR A 293 -0.42 21.61 14.36
N LEU A 294 0.18 22.11 13.27
CA LEU A 294 0.66 21.34 12.13
C LEU A 294 2.17 21.01 12.20
N THR A 295 2.76 21.14 13.37
CA THR A 295 4.11 20.73 13.72
C THR A 295 4.12 20.25 15.17
N ALA A 296 5.17 19.56 15.60
CA ALA A 296 5.30 19.18 17.00
C ALA A 296 5.42 20.41 17.92
N ASP A 297 5.17 20.22 19.21
CA ASP A 297 5.48 21.24 20.20
C ASP A 297 7.00 21.48 20.23
N GLU A 298 7.42 22.73 20.45
CA GLU A 298 8.84 23.12 20.36
C GLU A 298 9.76 22.28 21.26
N GLU A 299 9.28 21.94 22.45
CA GLU A 299 10.03 21.12 23.42
C GLU A 299 10.33 19.71 22.90
N VAL A 300 9.45 19.13 22.05
CA VAL A 300 9.63 17.81 21.45
C VAL A 300 10.88 17.77 20.58
N TYR A 301 11.06 18.78 19.73
CA TYR A 301 12.23 18.85 18.83
C TYR A 301 13.50 19.34 19.53
N ALA A 302 13.35 20.05 20.66
CA ALA A 302 14.49 20.45 21.50
C ALA A 302 15.05 19.27 22.31
N ASN A 303 14.20 18.32 22.73
CA ASN A 303 14.56 17.17 23.56
C ASN A 303 13.97 15.86 23.00
N PRO A 304 14.26 15.48 21.74
CA PRO A 304 13.54 14.41 21.06
C PRO A 304 13.64 13.04 21.75
N GLU A 305 14.72 12.75 22.44
CA GLU A 305 14.94 11.50 23.17
C GLU A 305 13.93 11.26 24.32
N GLN A 306 13.20 12.31 24.74
CA GLN A 306 12.15 12.21 25.75
C GLN A 306 10.77 11.89 25.16
N TYR A 307 10.58 12.14 23.86
CA TYR A 307 9.27 12.11 23.21
C TYR A 307 9.12 11.03 22.13
N PHE A 308 10.23 10.59 21.54
CA PHE A 308 10.26 9.51 20.57
C PHE A 308 10.73 8.20 21.23
N ASP A 309 10.24 7.08 20.72
CA ASP A 309 10.68 5.75 21.17
C ASP A 309 12.11 5.42 20.65
N GLN A 310 12.51 6.07 19.56
CA GLN A 310 13.84 6.01 18.97
C GLN A 310 14.14 7.34 18.27
N VAL A 311 15.39 7.79 18.32
CA VAL A 311 15.88 8.95 17.57
C VAL A 311 17.02 8.53 16.66
N ILE A 312 17.02 9.05 15.42
CA ILE A 312 18.06 8.84 14.42
C ILE A 312 18.56 10.21 13.96
N ASP A 313 19.87 10.42 13.99
CA ASP A 313 20.50 11.66 13.53
C ASP A 313 21.16 11.46 12.17
N ILE A 314 20.88 12.36 11.23
CA ILE A 314 21.52 12.38 9.91
C ILE A 314 21.98 13.80 9.61
N ASN A 315 23.30 13.96 9.39
CA ASN A 315 23.89 15.19 8.89
C ASN A 315 23.87 15.15 7.35
N LEU A 316 22.99 15.93 6.76
CA LEU A 316 22.81 15.99 5.30
C LEU A 316 24.07 16.51 4.57
N SER A 317 24.88 17.33 5.24
CA SER A 317 26.12 17.87 4.66
C SER A 317 27.25 16.82 4.54
N GLU A 318 27.12 15.70 5.26
CA GLU A 318 28.06 14.56 5.23
C GLU A 318 27.50 13.38 4.41
N LEU A 319 26.24 13.46 3.98
CA LEU A 319 25.60 12.40 3.21
C LEU A 319 26.05 12.47 1.75
N GLY A 320 26.56 11.34 1.23
CA GLY A 320 26.88 11.17 -0.18
C GLY A 320 25.83 10.31 -0.90
N PRO A 321 25.88 10.27 -2.24
CA PRO A 321 24.98 9.45 -3.03
C PRO A 321 25.11 7.95 -2.72
N LEU A 322 23.96 7.26 -2.67
CA LEU A 322 23.84 5.85 -2.32
C LEU A 322 23.23 5.03 -3.46
N LEU A 323 23.56 3.76 -3.47
CA LEU A 323 23.00 2.75 -4.34
C LEU A 323 22.61 1.53 -3.48
N ASN A 324 21.31 1.32 -3.27
CA ASN A 324 20.83 0.25 -2.41
C ASN A 324 20.41 -0.99 -3.22
N GLY A 325 20.82 -2.16 -2.77
CA GLY A 325 20.46 -3.44 -3.40
C GLY A 325 21.69 -4.31 -3.69
N PRO A 326 21.49 -5.41 -4.43
CA PRO A 326 20.22 -5.84 -5.06
C PRO A 326 19.29 -6.62 -4.12
N PHE A 327 18.08 -6.91 -4.56
CA PHE A 327 17.08 -7.78 -3.92
C PHE A 327 16.49 -7.30 -2.59
N THR A 328 17.03 -6.25 -1.99
CA THR A 328 16.53 -5.64 -0.77
C THR A 328 16.83 -4.14 -0.78
N PRO A 329 15.93 -3.28 -0.27
CA PRO A 329 16.13 -1.84 -0.26
C PRO A 329 17.06 -1.33 0.85
N ASP A 330 17.48 -2.18 1.79
CA ASP A 330 18.28 -1.83 2.97
C ASP A 330 19.78 -2.16 2.85
N LEU A 331 20.19 -2.85 1.78
CA LEU A 331 21.60 -3.07 1.48
C LEU A 331 22.20 -1.80 0.88
N SER A 332 22.56 -0.86 1.75
CA SER A 332 23.06 0.46 1.36
C SER A 332 24.55 0.45 1.02
N THR A 333 24.92 1.04 -0.12
CA THR A 333 26.30 1.12 -0.60
C THR A 333 26.56 2.50 -1.19
N PRO A 334 27.65 3.20 -0.79
CA PRO A 334 28.09 4.39 -1.50
C PRO A 334 28.42 4.09 -2.97
N VAL A 335 28.11 5.04 -3.86
CA VAL A 335 28.49 4.91 -5.29
C VAL A 335 30.00 4.82 -5.47
N GLY A 336 30.45 4.16 -6.54
CA GLY A 336 31.87 4.08 -6.91
C GLY A 336 32.59 2.84 -6.38
N LYS A 337 33.82 2.99 -5.88
CA LYS A 337 34.74 1.88 -5.56
C LYS A 337 34.16 0.81 -4.65
N THR A 338 33.39 1.20 -3.62
CA THR A 338 32.73 0.24 -2.71
C THR A 338 31.74 -0.64 -3.45
N MET A 339 31.05 -0.11 -4.45
CA MET A 339 30.15 -0.88 -5.32
C MET A 339 30.95 -1.89 -6.17
N THR A 340 32.12 -1.49 -6.72
CA THR A 340 32.99 -2.42 -7.46
C THR A 340 33.41 -3.60 -6.60
N GLU A 341 33.83 -3.34 -5.36
CA GLU A 341 34.28 -4.37 -4.43
C GLU A 341 33.13 -5.36 -4.12
N LYS A 342 31.96 -4.84 -3.75
CA LYS A 342 30.77 -5.66 -3.46
C LYS A 342 30.26 -6.44 -4.67
N ALA A 343 30.23 -5.83 -5.84
CA ALA A 343 29.78 -6.50 -7.06
C ALA A 343 30.72 -7.63 -7.46
N THR A 344 32.03 -7.45 -7.29
CA THR A 344 33.03 -8.47 -7.54
C THR A 344 32.91 -9.64 -6.55
N GLU A 345 32.78 -9.31 -5.26
CA GLU A 345 32.65 -10.31 -4.18
C GLU A 345 31.40 -11.18 -4.33
N ASN A 346 30.28 -10.56 -4.77
CA ASN A 346 28.97 -11.24 -4.88
C ASN A 346 28.63 -11.65 -6.33
N GLU A 347 29.52 -11.51 -7.26
CA GLU A 347 29.33 -11.82 -8.69
C GLU A 347 28.14 -11.10 -9.32
N TRP A 348 27.88 -9.84 -8.92
CA TRP A 348 26.82 -9.03 -9.53
C TRP A 348 27.28 -8.54 -10.92
N PRO A 349 26.39 -8.54 -11.93
CA PRO A 349 26.75 -7.96 -13.23
C PRO A 349 27.03 -6.45 -13.10
N ILE A 350 28.24 -6.04 -13.46
CA ILE A 350 28.63 -4.61 -13.42
C ILE A 350 27.95 -3.83 -14.54
N GLN A 351 27.75 -4.44 -15.71
CA GLN A 351 27.06 -3.81 -16.83
C GLN A 351 25.59 -3.58 -16.49
N VAL A 352 25.12 -2.34 -16.72
CA VAL A 352 23.73 -1.96 -16.55
C VAL A 352 23.03 -2.01 -17.88
N GLU A 353 21.92 -2.75 -17.97
CA GLU A 353 21.12 -2.84 -19.19
C GLU A 353 20.06 -1.72 -19.27
N TRP A 354 19.47 -1.35 -18.12
CA TRP A 354 18.44 -0.32 -18.06
C TRP A 354 18.62 0.61 -16.87
N GLY A 355 18.38 1.91 -17.13
CA GLY A 355 18.04 2.90 -16.14
C GLY A 355 16.53 3.18 -16.16
N LEU A 356 15.87 3.34 -15.01
CA LEU A 356 14.46 3.69 -14.94
C LEU A 356 14.26 4.84 -13.95
N ILE A 357 13.70 5.96 -14.42
CA ILE A 357 13.41 7.14 -13.62
C ILE A 357 11.90 7.34 -13.55
N GLY A 358 11.36 7.48 -12.33
CA GLY A 358 9.95 7.69 -12.12
C GLY A 358 9.37 6.93 -10.94
N SER A 359 8.21 6.29 -11.13
CA SER A 359 7.32 5.76 -10.11
C SER A 359 6.78 6.87 -9.19
N CYS A 360 5.92 6.53 -8.23
CA CYS A 360 5.44 7.53 -7.26
C CYS A 360 6.54 8.15 -6.40
N THR A 361 7.72 7.52 -6.33
CA THR A 361 8.83 7.96 -5.50
C THR A 361 9.59 9.13 -6.10
N ASN A 362 9.92 9.05 -7.40
CA ASN A 362 10.76 10.05 -8.06
C ASN A 362 10.26 10.36 -9.49
N SER A 363 9.06 10.87 -9.59
CA SER A 363 8.41 11.25 -10.84
C SER A 363 7.90 12.68 -10.87
N SER A 364 8.29 13.49 -9.88
CA SER A 364 7.91 14.90 -9.79
C SER A 364 8.62 15.73 -10.87
N TYR A 365 8.15 16.96 -11.07
CA TYR A 365 8.82 17.91 -11.95
C TYR A 365 10.27 18.17 -11.51
N GLU A 366 10.53 18.27 -10.21
CA GLU A 366 11.87 18.43 -9.63
C GLU A 366 12.79 17.27 -10.02
N ASP A 367 12.32 16.02 -9.81
CA ASP A 367 13.11 14.82 -10.14
C ASP A 367 13.48 14.76 -11.62
N LEU A 368 12.49 15.01 -12.51
CA LEU A 368 12.73 15.01 -13.96
C LEU A 368 13.61 16.14 -14.40
N SER A 369 13.47 17.35 -13.81
CA SER A 369 14.30 18.51 -14.10
C SER A 369 15.75 18.25 -13.74
N ARG A 370 16.02 17.72 -12.55
CA ARG A 370 17.39 17.41 -12.09
C ARG A 370 18.04 16.30 -12.92
N ALA A 371 17.32 15.20 -13.16
CA ALA A 371 17.84 14.11 -14.00
C ALA A 371 18.10 14.55 -15.44
N SER A 372 17.23 15.41 -16.00
CA SER A 372 17.40 15.94 -17.35
C SER A 372 18.65 16.83 -17.50
N SER A 373 19.11 17.47 -16.41
CA SER A 373 20.35 18.24 -16.45
C SER A 373 21.58 17.35 -16.71
N ILE A 374 21.59 16.12 -16.21
CA ILE A 374 22.64 15.14 -16.48
C ILE A 374 22.52 14.62 -17.92
N ALA A 375 21.30 14.35 -18.38
CA ALA A 375 21.05 13.97 -19.76
C ALA A 375 21.50 15.07 -20.74
N GLN A 376 21.21 16.34 -20.44
CA GLN A 376 21.66 17.49 -21.25
C GLN A 376 23.20 17.59 -21.29
N GLN A 377 23.86 17.40 -20.16
CA GLN A 377 25.34 17.40 -20.13
C GLN A 377 25.92 16.26 -20.98
N ALA A 378 25.29 15.08 -21.02
CA ALA A 378 25.75 14.02 -21.91
C ALA A 378 25.65 14.42 -23.38
N LEU A 379 24.55 15.07 -23.79
CA LEU A 379 24.40 15.62 -25.15
C LEU A 379 25.46 16.68 -25.45
N ASP A 380 25.63 17.66 -24.56
CA ASP A 380 26.56 18.80 -24.76
C ASP A 380 28.03 18.36 -24.80
N LYS A 381 28.38 17.32 -24.02
CA LYS A 381 29.75 16.79 -23.94
C LYS A 381 30.00 15.65 -24.94
N GLY A 382 29.01 15.26 -25.76
CA GLY A 382 29.13 14.20 -26.74
C GLY A 382 29.31 12.80 -26.14
N ILE A 383 28.68 12.53 -24.99
CA ILE A 383 28.70 11.22 -24.33
C ILE A 383 27.54 10.40 -24.84
N LYS A 384 27.81 9.18 -25.34
CA LYS A 384 26.76 8.24 -25.76
C LYS A 384 26.17 7.48 -24.58
N MET A 385 24.85 7.34 -24.59
CA MET A 385 24.14 6.44 -23.69
C MET A 385 24.59 4.99 -23.92
N LYS A 386 24.88 4.26 -22.84
CA LYS A 386 25.36 2.86 -22.93
C LYS A 386 24.32 1.85 -22.44
N ALA A 387 23.40 2.24 -21.57
CA ALA A 387 22.25 1.43 -21.17
C ALA A 387 20.98 2.05 -21.79
N GLU A 388 19.90 1.28 -21.86
CA GLU A 388 18.58 1.84 -22.18
C GLU A 388 18.07 2.68 -21.01
N LEU A 389 17.23 3.69 -21.29
CA LEU A 389 16.65 4.57 -20.28
C LEU A 389 15.13 4.65 -20.45
N GLY A 390 14.41 4.45 -19.36
CA GLY A 390 12.97 4.61 -19.30
C GLY A 390 12.56 5.72 -18.32
N ILE A 391 11.61 6.56 -18.73
CA ILE A 391 11.10 7.67 -17.94
C ILE A 391 9.60 7.50 -17.73
N ASN A 392 9.16 7.49 -16.46
CA ASN A 392 7.73 7.47 -16.08
C ASN A 392 7.38 8.81 -15.42
N PRO A 393 6.75 9.77 -16.09
CA PRO A 393 6.21 10.97 -15.46
C PRO A 393 5.15 10.64 -14.41
N GLY A 394 5.03 11.44 -13.35
CA GLY A 394 4.16 11.15 -12.22
C GLY A 394 2.68 11.37 -12.47
N SER A 395 2.36 12.36 -13.29
CA SER A 395 0.99 12.73 -13.62
C SER A 395 0.94 13.39 -14.98
N GLU A 396 -0.27 13.56 -15.52
CA GLU A 396 -0.46 14.32 -16.76
C GLU A 396 -0.06 15.80 -16.59
N GLN A 397 -0.25 16.35 -15.39
CA GLN A 397 0.22 17.69 -15.06
C GLN A 397 1.75 17.80 -15.15
N VAL A 398 2.47 16.86 -14.54
CA VAL A 398 3.94 16.82 -14.61
C VAL A 398 4.41 16.56 -16.02
N ARG A 399 3.81 15.56 -16.71
CA ARG A 399 4.19 15.21 -18.09
C ARG A 399 4.03 16.39 -19.04
N TYR A 400 2.85 17.03 -19.02
CA TYR A 400 2.56 18.16 -19.90
C TYR A 400 3.50 19.35 -19.63
N THR A 401 3.72 19.64 -18.34
CA THR A 401 4.61 20.74 -17.94
C THR A 401 6.06 20.46 -18.31
N ALA A 402 6.56 19.23 -18.09
CA ALA A 402 7.92 18.83 -18.44
C ALA A 402 8.16 18.80 -19.97
N ASP A 403 7.14 18.41 -20.75
CA ASP A 403 7.18 18.46 -22.20
C ASP A 403 7.22 19.91 -22.70
N ARG A 404 6.35 20.79 -22.22
CA ARG A 404 6.34 22.22 -22.51
C ARG A 404 7.70 22.89 -22.25
N ASP A 405 8.37 22.52 -21.14
CA ASP A 405 9.64 23.09 -20.73
C ASP A 405 10.85 22.39 -21.37
N GLY A 406 10.61 21.41 -22.28
CA GLY A 406 11.62 20.72 -23.08
C GLY A 406 12.37 19.60 -22.33
N ILE A 407 11.99 19.28 -21.10
CA ILE A 407 12.64 18.26 -20.26
C ILE A 407 12.51 16.87 -20.90
N LEU A 408 11.31 16.49 -21.36
CA LEU A 408 11.12 15.17 -21.99
C LEU A 408 11.89 15.06 -23.31
N GLY A 409 11.94 16.15 -24.10
CA GLY A 409 12.70 16.19 -25.35
C GLY A 409 14.22 16.04 -25.17
N ILE A 410 14.77 16.38 -23.99
CA ILE A 410 16.18 16.10 -23.66
C ILE A 410 16.41 14.60 -23.55
N PHE A 411 15.54 13.88 -22.83
CA PHE A 411 15.62 12.42 -22.68
C PHE A 411 15.42 11.69 -24.00
N GLU A 412 14.46 12.16 -24.83
CA GLU A 412 14.19 11.57 -26.14
C GLU A 412 15.39 11.70 -27.10
N LYS A 413 16.18 12.78 -27.03
CA LYS A 413 17.42 12.94 -27.80
C LYS A 413 18.53 11.94 -27.41
N LEU A 414 18.41 11.32 -26.22
CA LEU A 414 19.27 10.22 -25.79
C LEU A 414 18.62 8.84 -26.01
N ASP A 415 17.61 8.75 -26.89
CA ASP A 415 16.84 7.53 -27.18
C ASP A 415 16.11 6.96 -25.97
N ALA A 416 15.86 7.77 -24.92
CA ALA A 416 15.08 7.33 -23.79
C ALA A 416 13.63 7.08 -24.14
N LYS A 417 13.04 6.04 -23.57
CA LYS A 417 11.65 5.67 -23.76
C LYS A 417 10.77 6.35 -22.70
N ILE A 418 9.81 7.16 -23.15
CA ILE A 418 8.79 7.74 -22.25
C ILE A 418 7.63 6.76 -22.11
N PHE A 419 7.40 6.27 -20.88
CA PHE A 419 6.29 5.39 -20.55
C PHE A 419 5.06 6.17 -20.09
N THR A 420 3.92 5.48 -19.98
CA THR A 420 2.68 6.05 -19.48
C THR A 420 2.83 6.47 -18.01
N ASN A 421 2.08 7.50 -17.60
CA ASN A 421 2.00 7.98 -16.21
C ASN A 421 1.31 6.92 -15.33
N ALA A 422 2.02 5.86 -15.00
CA ALA A 422 1.50 4.67 -14.31
C ALA A 422 2.63 3.99 -13.53
N CYS A 423 2.26 3.05 -12.66
CA CYS A 423 3.25 2.30 -11.86
C CYS A 423 4.18 1.43 -12.72
N GLY A 424 3.67 0.83 -13.81
CA GLY A 424 4.47 0.11 -14.80
C GLY A 424 5.52 -0.83 -14.22
N PRO A 425 6.82 -0.64 -14.55
CA PRO A 425 7.89 -1.51 -14.07
C PRO A 425 8.00 -1.59 -12.54
N CYS A 426 7.56 -0.57 -11.81
CA CYS A 426 7.62 -0.56 -10.34
C CYS A 426 6.82 -1.70 -9.69
N ILE A 427 5.76 -2.15 -10.34
CA ILE A 427 4.88 -3.24 -9.86
C ILE A 427 4.94 -4.51 -10.71
N GLY A 428 5.93 -4.63 -11.58
CA GLY A 428 6.07 -5.79 -12.47
C GLY A 428 5.20 -5.73 -13.72
N GLN A 429 4.58 -4.60 -14.00
CA GLN A 429 3.87 -4.36 -15.26
C GLN A 429 4.86 -3.84 -16.31
N TRP A 430 5.82 -4.70 -16.67
CA TRP A 430 6.85 -4.42 -17.68
C TRP A 430 7.08 -5.64 -18.58
N ALA A 431 6.72 -5.51 -19.84
CA ALA A 431 6.87 -6.57 -20.83
C ALA A 431 8.27 -6.57 -21.47
N ARG A 432 9.32 -6.68 -20.64
CA ARG A 432 10.72 -6.68 -21.06
C ARG A 432 11.11 -8.00 -21.74
N TYR A 433 10.61 -9.11 -21.23
CA TYR A 433 10.92 -10.47 -21.71
C TYR A 433 9.65 -11.23 -22.06
N SER A 434 9.74 -12.08 -23.11
CA SER A 434 8.66 -13.02 -23.44
C SER A 434 8.63 -14.22 -22.49
N ASP A 435 9.78 -14.62 -21.96
CA ASP A 435 9.95 -15.65 -20.94
C ASP A 435 10.86 -15.15 -19.80
N PRO A 436 10.29 -14.40 -18.84
CA PRO A 436 11.08 -13.82 -17.75
C PRO A 436 11.80 -14.86 -16.87
N LYS A 437 11.23 -16.06 -16.72
CA LYS A 437 11.80 -17.10 -15.82
C LYS A 437 13.13 -17.64 -16.31
N ASN A 438 13.35 -17.64 -17.63
CA ASN A 438 14.55 -18.12 -18.28
C ASN A 438 15.42 -16.99 -18.85
N ALA A 439 15.11 -15.74 -18.51
CA ALA A 439 15.88 -14.58 -18.95
C ALA A 439 17.28 -14.52 -18.30
N PRO A 440 18.27 -13.91 -18.97
CA PRO A 440 19.64 -13.89 -18.49
C PRO A 440 19.81 -13.05 -17.23
N LYS A 441 20.92 -13.30 -16.51
CA LYS A 441 21.38 -12.48 -15.39
C LYS A 441 21.77 -11.09 -15.90
N ASN A 442 21.26 -10.04 -15.27
CA ASN A 442 21.50 -8.66 -15.66
C ASN A 442 21.40 -7.73 -14.47
N SER A 443 21.87 -6.47 -14.62
CA SER A 443 21.67 -5.41 -13.66
C SER A 443 20.86 -4.26 -14.26
N ILE A 444 19.98 -3.69 -13.45
CA ILE A 444 19.25 -2.45 -13.73
C ILE A 444 19.40 -1.50 -12.55
N VAL A 445 19.36 -0.21 -12.82
CA VAL A 445 19.31 0.84 -11.79
C VAL A 445 18.03 1.63 -11.95
N HIS A 446 17.36 1.97 -10.85
CA HIS A 446 16.13 2.75 -10.92
C HIS A 446 15.92 3.65 -9.70
N SER A 447 15.13 4.70 -9.90
CA SER A 447 14.71 5.59 -8.83
C SER A 447 13.42 5.19 -8.13
N PHE A 448 12.90 3.98 -8.43
CA PHE A 448 11.70 3.43 -7.82
C PHE A 448 11.92 3.08 -6.33
N ASN A 449 10.94 2.45 -5.71
CA ASN A 449 10.98 2.14 -4.28
C ASN A 449 11.39 0.71 -3.97
N ARG A 450 11.08 -0.29 -4.80
CA ARG A 450 11.26 -1.73 -4.55
C ARG A 450 12.17 -2.39 -5.56
N ASN A 451 13.04 -3.27 -5.04
CA ASN A 451 14.02 -4.01 -5.84
C ASN A 451 14.08 -5.51 -5.53
N PHE A 452 13.00 -6.08 -5.00
CA PHE A 452 12.90 -7.52 -4.72
C PHE A 452 13.05 -8.34 -6.01
N ALA A 453 13.49 -9.60 -5.87
CA ALA A 453 13.57 -10.52 -6.98
C ALA A 453 12.25 -10.62 -7.76
N LYS A 454 12.30 -10.62 -9.08
CA LYS A 454 11.15 -10.65 -10.00
C LYS A 454 10.28 -9.39 -9.99
N ARG A 455 10.57 -8.39 -9.15
CA ARG A 455 9.66 -7.25 -8.93
C ARG A 455 9.46 -6.40 -10.18
N ALA A 456 10.52 -6.09 -10.92
CA ALA A 456 10.45 -5.17 -12.05
C ALA A 456 9.92 -5.84 -13.34
N ASP A 457 10.51 -6.95 -13.73
CA ASP A 457 10.34 -7.59 -15.05
C ASP A 457 9.99 -9.09 -15.00
N GLY A 458 9.75 -9.63 -13.81
CA GLY A 458 9.45 -11.05 -13.60
C GLY A 458 10.68 -11.98 -13.65
N ASN A 459 11.86 -11.50 -14.08
CA ASN A 459 13.09 -12.26 -14.13
C ASN A 459 13.70 -12.41 -12.73
N PRO A 460 13.90 -13.65 -12.22
CA PRO A 460 14.52 -13.87 -10.92
C PRO A 460 16.00 -13.46 -10.86
N ASN A 461 16.64 -13.30 -12.02
CA ASN A 461 18.06 -13.00 -12.16
C ASN A 461 18.34 -11.53 -12.45
N THR A 462 17.33 -10.66 -12.45
CA THR A 462 17.51 -9.19 -12.55
C THR A 462 17.97 -8.64 -11.21
N HIS A 463 19.20 -8.12 -11.18
CA HIS A 463 19.78 -7.41 -10.05
C HIS A 463 19.36 -5.95 -10.14
N ALA A 464 18.34 -5.60 -9.38
CA ALA A 464 17.79 -4.24 -9.36
C ALA A 464 18.38 -3.42 -8.21
N PHE A 465 18.90 -2.22 -8.52
CA PHE A 465 19.47 -1.29 -7.57
C PHE A 465 18.67 -0.01 -7.53
N VAL A 466 18.53 0.55 -6.33
CA VAL A 466 17.77 1.77 -6.08
C VAL A 466 18.71 2.94 -5.83
N ALA A 467 18.52 4.02 -6.58
CA ALA A 467 19.28 5.26 -6.47
C ALA A 467 18.40 6.51 -6.67
N SER A 468 18.99 7.68 -6.51
CA SER A 468 18.33 8.94 -6.91
C SER A 468 18.16 9.02 -8.44
N PRO A 469 17.24 9.87 -8.95
CA PRO A 469 17.07 10.07 -10.39
C PRO A 469 18.35 10.48 -11.11
N GLU A 470 19.13 11.38 -10.51
CA GLU A 470 20.38 11.90 -11.05
C GLU A 470 21.46 10.81 -11.17
N ILE A 471 21.61 10.01 -10.13
CA ILE A 471 22.54 8.87 -10.11
C ILE A 471 22.06 7.79 -11.08
N THR A 472 20.75 7.52 -11.17
CA THR A 472 20.18 6.61 -12.16
C THR A 472 20.51 7.05 -13.59
N ALA A 473 20.35 8.35 -13.90
CA ALA A 473 20.70 8.90 -15.20
C ALA A 473 22.21 8.75 -15.49
N ALA A 474 23.08 9.13 -14.55
CA ALA A 474 24.53 9.04 -14.71
C ALA A 474 25.01 7.59 -14.92
N ILE A 475 24.51 6.65 -14.12
CA ILE A 475 24.83 5.22 -14.24
C ILE A 475 24.33 4.63 -15.56
N ALA A 476 23.12 5.00 -16.02
CA ALA A 476 22.60 4.55 -17.31
C ALA A 476 23.44 5.07 -18.48
N ILE A 477 23.86 6.33 -18.43
CA ILE A 477 24.75 6.91 -19.44
C ILE A 477 26.11 6.21 -19.44
N ALA A 478 26.69 5.95 -18.26
CA ALA A 478 27.95 5.24 -18.11
C ALA A 478 27.86 3.74 -18.44
N GLY A 479 26.67 3.12 -18.31
CA GLY A 479 26.40 1.70 -18.56
C GLY A 479 27.00 0.75 -17.52
N ARG A 480 27.39 1.25 -16.32
CA ARG A 480 28.03 0.43 -15.30
C ARG A 480 27.70 0.89 -13.88
N LEU A 481 27.46 -0.08 -12.97
CA LEU A 481 27.04 0.14 -11.58
C LEU A 481 28.04 0.90 -10.72
N ASP A 482 29.32 0.72 -11.00
CA ASP A 482 30.42 1.25 -10.20
C ASP A 482 30.91 2.64 -10.67
N PHE A 483 30.18 3.27 -11.59
CA PHE A 483 30.48 4.64 -12.02
C PHE A 483 30.18 5.63 -10.90
N ASN A 484 31.17 6.43 -10.54
CA ASN A 484 31.03 7.51 -9.57
C ASN A 484 31.07 8.88 -10.29
N PRO A 485 29.94 9.55 -10.50
CA PRO A 485 29.90 10.81 -11.23
C PRO A 485 30.66 11.95 -10.54
N LEU A 486 31.07 11.80 -9.27
CA LEU A 486 31.84 12.80 -8.54
C LEU A 486 33.35 12.76 -8.87
N THR A 487 33.84 11.61 -9.34
CA THR A 487 35.28 11.35 -9.50
C THR A 487 35.70 10.80 -10.85
N ASP A 488 34.77 10.13 -11.53
CA ASP A 488 35.09 9.36 -12.73
C ASP A 488 34.79 10.16 -14.00
N SER A 489 35.65 9.98 -15.03
CA SER A 489 35.45 10.49 -16.37
C SER A 489 34.84 9.45 -17.30
N LEU A 490 34.21 9.91 -18.36
CA LEU A 490 33.72 9.13 -19.49
C LEU A 490 34.38 9.58 -20.78
N LEU A 491 34.58 8.67 -21.71
CA LEU A 491 35.06 9.03 -23.05
C LEU A 491 33.88 9.54 -23.90
N ASN A 492 34.04 10.75 -24.46
CA ASN A 492 33.11 11.29 -25.43
C ASN A 492 33.30 10.69 -26.84
N GLU A 493 32.51 11.09 -27.82
CA GLU A 493 32.62 10.63 -29.19
C GLU A 493 33.95 10.95 -29.86
N ASN A 494 34.67 11.99 -29.41
CA ASN A 494 35.97 12.40 -29.87
C ASN A 494 37.13 11.65 -29.19
N GLY A 495 36.84 10.78 -28.21
CA GLY A 495 37.82 10.07 -27.41
C GLY A 495 38.46 10.92 -26.29
N GLU A 496 37.83 12.04 -25.93
CA GLU A 496 38.25 12.91 -24.83
C GLU A 496 37.61 12.45 -23.52
N GLU A 497 38.39 12.52 -22.43
CA GLU A 497 37.87 12.29 -21.08
C GLU A 497 37.07 13.49 -20.59
N VAL A 498 35.81 13.29 -20.24
CA VAL A 498 34.92 14.34 -19.73
C VAL A 498 34.25 13.87 -18.45
N MET A 499 33.99 14.79 -17.52
CA MET A 499 33.27 14.54 -16.27
C MET A 499 31.94 15.26 -16.31
N PHE A 500 30.98 14.73 -15.53
CA PHE A 500 29.74 15.44 -15.25
C PHE A 500 29.96 16.54 -14.20
N ASP A 501 29.28 17.67 -14.40
CA ASP A 501 29.11 18.69 -13.39
C ASP A 501 27.92 18.28 -12.48
N GLU A 502 27.81 18.89 -11.29
CA GLU A 502 26.71 18.63 -10.36
C GLU A 502 25.32 18.84 -11.02
N PRO A 503 24.32 18.00 -10.69
CA PRO A 503 23.01 18.18 -11.25
C PRO A 503 22.36 19.48 -10.82
N THR A 504 21.67 20.12 -11.76
CA THR A 504 20.87 21.34 -11.52
C THR A 504 19.41 21.05 -11.85
N GLY A 505 18.50 21.87 -11.36
CA GLY A 505 17.06 21.72 -11.65
C GLY A 505 16.21 22.69 -10.85
N TRP A 506 14.92 22.57 -11.04
CA TRP A 506 13.93 23.44 -10.43
C TRP A 506 13.05 22.66 -9.47
N GLU A 507 12.86 23.14 -8.25
CA GLU A 507 11.90 22.60 -7.29
C GLU A 507 10.47 22.62 -7.87
N LEU A 508 10.11 23.75 -8.47
CA LEU A 508 8.82 23.98 -9.12
C LEU A 508 9.05 24.54 -10.53
N PRO A 509 8.12 24.32 -11.48
CA PRO A 509 8.28 24.84 -12.83
C PRO A 509 8.27 26.38 -12.81
N PRO A 510 9.30 27.03 -13.43
CA PRO A 510 9.43 28.49 -13.39
C PRO A 510 8.25 29.24 -14.02
N LYS A 511 7.50 28.60 -14.92
CA LYS A 511 6.31 29.14 -15.57
C LYS A 511 5.00 28.63 -14.97
N GLY A 512 5.07 27.98 -13.79
CA GLY A 512 3.93 27.29 -13.17
C GLY A 512 3.61 25.98 -13.84
N PHE A 513 2.80 25.15 -13.17
CA PHE A 513 2.25 23.93 -13.74
C PHE A 513 1.20 24.26 -14.80
N GLU A 514 1.10 23.38 -15.79
CA GLU A 514 0.10 23.46 -16.86
C GLU A 514 -0.38 22.05 -17.22
N VAL A 515 -1.67 21.92 -17.50
CA VAL A 515 -2.28 20.68 -18.00
C VAL A 515 -3.51 21.04 -18.84
N LYS A 516 -3.72 20.32 -19.95
CA LYS A 516 -4.93 20.51 -20.78
C LYS A 516 -6.11 19.67 -20.30
N ASP A 517 -5.85 18.40 -20.04
CA ASP A 517 -6.82 17.44 -19.49
C ASP A 517 -6.06 16.56 -18.50
N ASN A 518 -6.34 16.71 -17.23
CA ASN A 518 -5.69 15.94 -16.17
C ASN A 518 -6.27 14.53 -16.02
N GLY A 519 -7.30 14.17 -16.79
CA GLY A 519 -7.93 12.86 -16.74
C GLY A 519 -8.90 12.63 -15.57
N TYR A 520 -9.28 13.68 -14.84
CA TYR A 520 -10.28 13.61 -13.77
C TYR A 520 -11.71 13.62 -14.29
N LEU A 521 -12.53 12.71 -13.78
CA LEU A 521 -13.99 12.71 -13.96
C LEU A 521 -14.67 12.90 -12.61
N ALA A 522 -15.38 14.01 -12.48
CA ALA A 522 -16.22 14.24 -11.33
C ALA A 522 -17.45 13.31 -11.37
N PRO A 523 -17.93 12.81 -10.23
CA PRO A 523 -19.19 12.09 -10.19
C PRO A 523 -20.36 13.03 -10.42
N ASP A 524 -21.47 12.50 -10.95
CA ASP A 524 -22.73 13.23 -11.06
C ASP A 524 -23.24 13.62 -9.65
N GLU A 525 -23.92 14.76 -9.53
CA GLU A 525 -24.53 15.16 -8.27
C GLU A 525 -25.57 14.15 -7.76
N ASP A 526 -26.33 13.56 -8.68
CA ASP A 526 -27.26 12.46 -8.44
C ASP A 526 -26.86 11.22 -9.25
N GLY A 527 -26.23 10.27 -8.57
CA GLY A 527 -25.82 8.98 -9.14
C GLY A 527 -26.93 7.91 -9.17
N SER A 528 -28.14 8.21 -8.68
CA SER A 528 -29.23 7.23 -8.54
C SER A 528 -29.60 6.54 -9.86
N GLY A 529 -29.54 7.26 -10.98
CA GLY A 529 -29.83 6.76 -12.32
C GLY A 529 -28.65 6.03 -13.01
N VAL A 530 -27.47 6.00 -12.38
CA VAL A 530 -26.28 5.39 -12.98
C VAL A 530 -26.35 3.86 -12.84
N GLU A 531 -26.25 3.16 -13.98
CA GLU A 531 -26.12 1.70 -14.01
C GLU A 531 -24.65 1.29 -13.91
N VAL A 532 -24.33 0.45 -12.92
CA VAL A 532 -22.98 -0.09 -12.75
C VAL A 532 -22.71 -1.18 -13.78
N LYS A 533 -21.63 -1.06 -14.54
CA LYS A 533 -21.31 -1.92 -15.66
C LYS A 533 -20.55 -3.17 -15.19
N VAL A 534 -21.25 -4.29 -15.07
CA VAL A 534 -20.67 -5.63 -14.85
C VAL A 534 -21.38 -6.60 -15.79
N ALA A 535 -20.65 -7.16 -16.76
CA ALA A 535 -21.21 -8.15 -17.67
C ALA A 535 -21.50 -9.46 -16.92
N SER A 536 -22.65 -10.09 -17.21
CA SER A 536 -23.08 -11.31 -16.53
C SER A 536 -22.20 -12.53 -16.84
N ASP A 537 -21.45 -12.48 -17.91
CA ASP A 537 -20.50 -13.51 -18.36
C ASP A 537 -19.03 -13.12 -18.17
N SER A 538 -18.75 -12.05 -17.41
CA SER A 538 -17.39 -11.63 -17.09
C SER A 538 -16.66 -12.72 -16.29
N GLU A 539 -15.40 -12.99 -16.67
CA GLU A 539 -14.50 -13.84 -15.88
C GLU A 539 -13.73 -13.03 -14.83
N ARG A 540 -13.71 -11.70 -14.94
CA ARG A 540 -12.91 -10.80 -14.09
C ARG A 540 -13.71 -10.09 -13.01
N LEU A 541 -14.99 -9.85 -13.24
CA LEU A 541 -15.89 -9.10 -12.36
C LEU A 541 -17.15 -9.91 -12.06
N GLN A 542 -17.62 -9.84 -10.82
CA GLN A 542 -18.82 -10.48 -10.36
C GLN A 542 -19.56 -9.61 -9.35
N LEU A 543 -20.82 -9.29 -9.62
CA LEU A 543 -21.67 -8.67 -8.59
C LEU A 543 -21.81 -9.65 -7.40
N LEU A 544 -21.53 -9.13 -6.20
CA LEU A 544 -21.57 -9.96 -5.00
C LEU A 544 -22.99 -10.14 -4.52
N THR A 545 -23.32 -11.38 -4.13
CA THR A 545 -24.53 -11.69 -3.37
C THR A 545 -24.22 -11.57 -1.88
N PRO A 546 -25.02 -10.84 -1.09
CA PRO A 546 -24.84 -10.78 0.36
C PRO A 546 -24.79 -12.15 0.99
N PHE A 547 -23.87 -12.38 1.92
CA PHE A 547 -23.81 -13.65 2.64
C PHE A 547 -25.02 -13.82 3.55
N THR A 548 -25.66 -14.98 3.47
CA THR A 548 -26.70 -15.34 4.44
C THR A 548 -26.08 -15.67 5.79
N PRO A 549 -26.73 -15.36 6.92
CA PRO A 549 -26.25 -15.75 8.24
C PRO A 549 -25.92 -17.24 8.32
N ILE A 550 -24.80 -17.58 8.98
CA ILE A 550 -24.43 -18.99 9.23
C ILE A 550 -25.45 -19.65 10.15
N GLY A 551 -26.03 -18.87 11.07
CA GLY A 551 -26.97 -19.32 12.07
C GLY A 551 -26.29 -19.98 13.28
N ASN A 552 -27.11 -20.25 14.31
CA ASN A 552 -26.61 -20.77 15.58
C ASN A 552 -26.65 -22.31 15.67
N ASP A 553 -27.03 -22.99 14.60
CA ASP A 553 -26.92 -24.45 14.48
C ASP A 553 -25.75 -24.78 13.53
N ILE A 554 -24.61 -25.12 14.13
CA ILE A 554 -23.48 -25.70 13.45
C ILE A 554 -23.27 -27.10 14.02
N SER A 555 -24.07 -28.05 13.54
CA SER A 555 -23.97 -29.46 13.86
C SER A 555 -23.62 -30.26 12.62
N GLY A 556 -22.79 -31.29 12.76
CA GLY A 556 -22.38 -32.13 11.66
C GLY A 556 -21.41 -31.49 10.68
N ALA A 557 -20.80 -30.36 11.05
CA ALA A 557 -19.82 -29.72 10.20
C ALA A 557 -18.57 -30.60 10.00
N LYS A 558 -17.93 -30.48 8.83
CA LYS A 558 -16.78 -31.32 8.44
C LYS A 558 -15.48 -30.51 8.42
N LEU A 559 -14.38 -31.17 8.75
CA LEU A 559 -13.05 -30.60 8.59
C LEU A 559 -12.76 -30.39 7.10
N LEU A 560 -12.46 -29.14 6.71
CA LEU A 560 -11.98 -28.86 5.36
C LEU A 560 -10.47 -29.09 5.28
N ILE A 561 -9.72 -28.50 6.21
CA ILE A 561 -8.26 -28.64 6.31
C ILE A 561 -7.82 -28.36 7.75
N LYS A 562 -6.80 -29.09 8.23
CA LYS A 562 -6.01 -28.79 9.42
C LYS A 562 -4.65 -28.25 8.96
N ALA A 563 -4.52 -26.93 8.92
CA ALA A 563 -3.29 -26.30 8.48
C ALA A 563 -2.17 -26.46 9.53
N PHE A 564 -1.02 -26.92 9.07
CA PHE A 564 0.17 -27.15 9.88
C PHE A 564 1.15 -25.99 9.77
N GLY A 565 1.61 -25.49 10.90
CA GLY A 565 2.60 -24.43 10.98
C GLY A 565 2.13 -23.11 10.38
N LYS A 566 3.02 -22.38 9.73
CA LYS A 566 2.73 -21.03 9.21
C LYS A 566 1.72 -21.05 8.07
N CYS A 567 0.56 -20.39 8.29
CA CYS A 567 -0.47 -20.19 7.28
C CYS A 567 -0.71 -18.67 7.10
N THR A 568 -0.12 -18.09 6.08
CA THR A 568 -0.22 -16.66 5.76
C THR A 568 -1.42 -16.37 4.86
N THR A 569 -1.77 -15.09 4.70
CA THR A 569 -2.78 -14.66 3.71
C THR A 569 -2.41 -15.07 2.28
N ASP A 570 -1.11 -15.23 1.96
CA ASP A 570 -0.65 -15.78 0.67
C ASP A 570 -0.92 -17.28 0.52
N HIS A 571 -0.98 -18.03 1.63
CA HIS A 571 -1.36 -19.44 1.59
C HIS A 571 -2.87 -19.64 1.48
N ILE A 572 -3.67 -18.66 1.95
CA ILE A 572 -5.13 -18.70 1.92
C ILE A 572 -5.67 -18.16 0.60
N SER A 573 -5.19 -17.00 0.14
CA SER A 573 -5.56 -16.36 -1.12
C SER A 573 -4.32 -15.88 -1.83
N MET A 574 -3.83 -16.66 -2.77
CA MET A 574 -2.55 -16.39 -3.46
C MET A 574 -2.62 -15.17 -4.39
N ALA A 575 -1.50 -14.49 -4.53
CA ALA A 575 -1.27 -13.46 -5.53
C ALA A 575 -0.81 -14.07 -6.90
N GLY A 576 -0.10 -13.30 -7.71
CA GLY A 576 0.40 -13.72 -9.01
C GLY A 576 -0.71 -13.84 -10.05
N PRO A 577 -0.83 -14.95 -10.80
CA PRO A 577 -1.83 -15.09 -11.88
C PRO A 577 -3.28 -14.92 -11.42
N TRP A 578 -3.56 -15.15 -10.14
CA TRP A 578 -4.89 -15.03 -9.54
C TRP A 578 -5.37 -13.58 -9.43
N LEU A 579 -4.46 -12.61 -9.48
CA LEU A 579 -4.79 -11.18 -9.36
C LEU A 579 -5.76 -10.70 -10.46
N ARG A 580 -5.79 -11.37 -11.61
CA ARG A 580 -6.78 -11.08 -12.67
C ARG A 580 -8.22 -11.32 -12.25
N PHE A 581 -8.45 -12.16 -11.24
CA PHE A 581 -9.79 -12.52 -10.73
C PHE A 581 -10.19 -11.75 -9.47
N ARG A 582 -9.45 -10.70 -9.08
CA ARG A 582 -9.73 -9.96 -7.85
C ARG A 582 -11.15 -9.40 -7.74
N GLY A 583 -11.76 -9.06 -8.86
CA GLY A 583 -13.15 -8.59 -8.91
C GLY A 583 -14.18 -9.73 -9.05
N HIS A 584 -13.77 -11.01 -9.08
CA HIS A 584 -14.66 -12.15 -9.27
C HIS A 584 -14.51 -13.18 -8.16
N LEU A 585 -15.36 -13.10 -7.15
CA LEU A 585 -15.21 -13.90 -5.93
C LEU A 585 -15.23 -15.42 -6.20
N ASP A 586 -16.09 -15.90 -7.07
CA ASP A 586 -16.16 -17.34 -7.37
C ASP A 586 -14.91 -17.85 -8.08
N ASN A 587 -14.38 -17.10 -9.07
CA ASN A 587 -13.20 -17.49 -9.80
C ASN A 587 -11.94 -17.44 -8.94
N ILE A 588 -11.74 -16.39 -8.12
CA ILE A 588 -10.58 -16.29 -7.23
C ILE A 588 -10.62 -17.36 -6.14
N SER A 589 -11.81 -17.78 -5.72
CA SER A 589 -11.97 -18.83 -4.69
C SER A 589 -11.40 -20.19 -5.11
N ASN A 590 -11.06 -20.38 -6.40
CA ASN A 590 -10.33 -21.58 -6.84
C ASN A 590 -8.88 -21.62 -6.35
N ASN A 591 -8.38 -20.55 -5.71
CA ASN A 591 -7.08 -20.55 -5.03
C ASN A 591 -7.19 -20.67 -3.50
N CYS A 592 -8.38 -20.82 -2.96
CA CYS A 592 -8.61 -20.84 -1.52
C CYS A 592 -7.82 -21.96 -0.83
N LEU A 593 -6.91 -21.58 0.07
CA LEU A 593 -6.09 -22.48 0.90
C LEU A 593 -5.19 -23.45 0.13
N ILE A 594 -4.97 -23.25 -1.19
CA ILE A 594 -4.09 -24.14 -1.98
C ILE A 594 -2.61 -24.07 -1.56
N GLY A 595 -2.21 -23.00 -0.85
CA GLY A 595 -0.87 -22.84 -0.31
C GLY A 595 -0.70 -23.36 1.12
N ALA A 596 -1.81 -23.69 1.81
CA ALA A 596 -1.76 -24.21 3.17
C ALA A 596 -1.28 -25.68 3.20
N VAL A 597 -0.39 -26.00 4.14
CA VAL A 597 0.07 -27.37 4.35
C VAL A 597 -0.92 -28.13 5.21
N ASN A 598 -1.51 -29.21 4.69
CA ASN A 598 -2.38 -30.07 5.47
C ASN A 598 -1.56 -30.91 6.46
N ALA A 599 -1.94 -30.87 7.75
CA ALA A 599 -1.30 -31.67 8.81
C ALA A 599 -1.39 -33.18 8.54
N PHE A 600 -2.41 -33.60 7.81
CA PHE A 600 -2.58 -34.97 7.40
C PHE A 600 -1.88 -35.21 6.05
N GLY A 601 -0.72 -35.85 6.10
CA GLY A 601 0.07 -36.15 4.92
C GLY A 601 1.06 -35.06 4.49
N MET A 602 1.11 -33.91 5.15
CA MET A 602 2.09 -32.84 4.94
C MET A 602 2.18 -32.34 3.48
N LYS A 603 1.03 -32.22 2.81
CA LYS A 603 0.91 -31.76 1.42
C LYS A 603 0.10 -30.48 1.33
N THR A 604 0.39 -29.69 0.32
CA THR A 604 -0.44 -28.52 -0.05
C THR A 604 -1.51 -28.92 -1.05
N ASN A 605 -2.65 -28.23 -1.01
CA ASN A 605 -3.79 -28.44 -1.90
C ASN A 605 -4.23 -29.92 -2.01
N PHE A 606 -4.21 -30.63 -0.89
CA PHE A 606 -4.52 -32.05 -0.86
C PHE A 606 -5.22 -32.42 0.46
N VAL A 607 -6.53 -32.60 0.40
CA VAL A 607 -7.41 -32.88 1.55
C VAL A 607 -8.39 -34.02 1.23
N LYS A 608 -8.86 -34.69 2.27
CA LYS A 608 -9.83 -35.75 2.15
C LYS A 608 -11.26 -35.19 2.05
N ASN A 609 -12.00 -35.64 1.07
CA ASN A 609 -13.43 -35.45 1.01
C ASN A 609 -14.12 -36.56 1.82
N GLN A 610 -14.63 -36.25 3.00
CA GLN A 610 -15.25 -37.24 3.88
C GLN A 610 -16.55 -37.83 3.30
N LEU A 611 -17.18 -37.18 2.27
CA LEU A 611 -18.38 -37.71 1.61
C LEU A 611 -18.08 -38.90 0.68
N THR A 612 -16.91 -38.86 0.03
CA THR A 612 -16.49 -39.84 -0.97
C THR A 612 -15.35 -40.73 -0.50
N GLY A 613 -14.60 -40.28 0.49
CA GLY A 613 -13.33 -40.89 0.93
C GLY A 613 -12.14 -40.58 0.02
N GLU A 614 -12.34 -39.83 -1.06
CA GLU A 614 -11.28 -39.49 -2.02
C GLU A 614 -10.52 -38.25 -1.59
N PHE A 615 -9.26 -38.11 -2.07
CA PHE A 615 -8.42 -36.93 -1.85
C PHE A 615 -8.46 -36.02 -3.08
N GLY A 616 -8.51 -34.71 -2.85
CA GLY A 616 -8.57 -33.72 -3.91
C GLY A 616 -8.08 -32.35 -3.46
N GLY A 617 -8.21 -31.37 -4.34
CA GLY A 617 -7.91 -29.97 -4.05
C GLY A 617 -8.82 -29.37 -2.97
N VAL A 618 -8.31 -28.44 -2.18
CA VAL A 618 -9.09 -27.78 -1.10
C VAL A 618 -10.32 -27.07 -1.65
N PRO A 619 -10.23 -26.23 -2.73
CA PRO A 619 -11.43 -25.56 -3.27
C PRO A 619 -12.47 -26.53 -3.80
N ASP A 620 -12.05 -27.58 -4.49
CA ASP A 620 -12.97 -28.59 -5.07
C ASP A 620 -13.71 -29.35 -3.96
N THR A 621 -13.00 -29.72 -2.90
CA THR A 621 -13.57 -30.38 -1.72
C THR A 621 -14.54 -29.46 -1.00
N ALA A 622 -14.21 -28.17 -0.82
CA ALA A 622 -15.09 -27.18 -0.22
C ALA A 622 -16.37 -26.98 -1.04
N ARG A 623 -16.26 -26.92 -2.38
CA ARG A 623 -17.43 -26.83 -3.29
C ARG A 623 -18.32 -28.08 -3.19
N ALA A 624 -17.75 -29.26 -3.06
CA ALA A 624 -18.50 -30.49 -2.88
C ALA A 624 -19.31 -30.48 -1.57
N TYR A 625 -18.70 -30.06 -0.46
CA TYR A 625 -19.42 -29.91 0.83
C TYR A 625 -20.51 -28.84 0.73
N LYS A 626 -20.22 -27.68 0.14
CA LYS A 626 -21.21 -26.61 -0.05
C LYS A 626 -22.41 -27.09 -0.88
N ALA A 627 -22.16 -27.83 -1.97
CA ALA A 627 -23.21 -28.39 -2.81
C ALA A 627 -24.07 -29.41 -2.06
N ALA A 628 -23.50 -30.14 -1.10
CA ALA A 628 -24.20 -31.06 -0.20
C ALA A 628 -24.91 -30.37 0.99
N GLY A 629 -24.81 -29.02 1.09
CA GLY A 629 -25.38 -28.25 2.22
C GLY A 629 -24.66 -28.45 3.55
N ILE A 630 -23.42 -28.94 3.52
CA ILE A 630 -22.60 -29.22 4.69
C ILE A 630 -21.69 -28.02 4.98
N LYS A 631 -21.74 -27.53 6.22
CA LYS A 631 -20.80 -26.50 6.70
C LYS A 631 -19.45 -27.13 6.96
N THR A 632 -18.38 -26.32 6.79
CA THR A 632 -17.02 -26.77 7.02
C THR A 632 -16.31 -25.92 8.06
N VAL A 633 -15.25 -26.51 8.64
CA VAL A 633 -14.36 -25.87 9.61
C VAL A 633 -12.93 -25.93 9.09
N VAL A 634 -12.21 -24.83 9.23
CA VAL A 634 -10.77 -24.77 9.01
C VAL A 634 -10.09 -24.74 10.38
N VAL A 635 -9.05 -25.55 10.55
CA VAL A 635 -8.25 -25.58 11.76
C VAL A 635 -6.83 -25.10 11.40
N GLY A 636 -6.25 -24.23 12.22
CA GLY A 636 -4.93 -23.65 11.97
C GLY A 636 -4.04 -23.59 13.21
N ASP A 637 -2.77 -23.29 12.97
CA ASP A 637 -1.72 -23.20 13.98
C ASP A 637 -1.56 -21.74 14.47
N HIS A 638 -0.37 -21.35 14.94
CA HIS A 638 -0.07 -20.03 15.45
C HIS A 638 -0.05 -18.95 14.36
N ASN A 639 -0.48 -17.74 14.74
CA ASN A 639 -0.46 -16.53 13.91
C ASN A 639 -1.09 -16.72 12.53
N TYR A 640 -2.21 -17.46 12.50
CA TYR A 640 -2.96 -17.75 11.27
C TYR A 640 -3.42 -16.48 10.56
N GLY A 641 -3.18 -16.38 9.26
CA GLY A 641 -3.54 -15.23 8.46
C GLY A 641 -2.53 -14.06 8.53
N GLU A 642 -1.29 -14.31 9.02
CA GLU A 642 -0.21 -13.32 8.96
C GLU A 642 0.06 -12.87 7.52
N GLY A 643 0.43 -11.61 7.34
CA GLY A 643 0.81 -11.05 6.03
C GLY A 643 -0.03 -9.84 5.64
N SER A 644 -0.20 -9.65 4.33
CA SER A 644 -0.97 -8.52 3.80
C SER A 644 -2.44 -8.58 4.21
N SER A 645 -3.03 -7.41 4.49
CA SER A 645 -4.47 -7.29 4.74
C SER A 645 -5.26 -7.61 3.46
N ARG A 646 -5.67 -8.88 3.30
CA ARG A 646 -6.44 -9.36 2.15
C ARG A 646 -7.83 -9.79 2.58
N GLU A 647 -8.82 -9.01 2.18
CA GLU A 647 -10.23 -9.35 2.37
C GLU A 647 -10.60 -10.69 1.72
N HIS A 648 -10.00 -11.01 0.57
CA HIS A 648 -10.20 -12.27 -0.13
C HIS A 648 -9.89 -13.49 0.74
N ALA A 649 -8.86 -13.41 1.60
CA ALA A 649 -8.51 -14.50 2.51
C ALA A 649 -9.59 -14.82 3.56
N ALA A 650 -10.56 -13.92 3.77
CA ALA A 650 -11.76 -14.16 4.57
C ALA A 650 -12.99 -14.42 3.71
N MET A 651 -13.13 -13.73 2.57
CA MET A 651 -14.30 -13.88 1.69
C MET A 651 -14.34 -15.23 0.98
N GLU A 652 -13.19 -15.75 0.52
CA GLU A 652 -13.09 -17.02 -0.21
C GLU A 652 -13.54 -18.23 0.64
N PRO A 653 -12.99 -18.45 1.86
CA PRO A 653 -13.49 -19.52 2.71
C PRO A 653 -14.99 -19.35 3.03
N ARG A 654 -15.43 -18.11 3.31
CA ARG A 654 -16.85 -17.81 3.55
C ARG A 654 -17.73 -18.18 2.35
N HIS A 655 -17.29 -17.78 1.16
CA HIS A 655 -17.97 -18.10 -0.11
C HIS A 655 -18.07 -19.62 -0.32
N LEU A 656 -17.03 -20.36 0.03
CA LEU A 656 -16.97 -21.82 -0.12
C LEU A 656 -17.65 -22.60 1.02
N GLY A 657 -18.30 -21.92 1.97
CA GLY A 657 -19.12 -22.57 3.00
C GLY A 657 -18.39 -22.89 4.31
N VAL A 658 -17.23 -22.28 4.55
CA VAL A 658 -16.57 -22.36 5.86
C VAL A 658 -17.35 -21.54 6.87
N ALA A 659 -17.73 -22.18 7.98
CA ALA A 659 -18.51 -21.57 9.07
C ALA A 659 -17.62 -21.05 10.20
N ALA A 660 -16.52 -21.75 10.48
CA ALA A 660 -15.62 -21.42 11.56
C ALA A 660 -14.15 -21.65 11.16
N VAL A 661 -13.30 -20.80 11.69
CA VAL A 661 -11.84 -20.97 11.68
C VAL A 661 -11.36 -21.05 13.12
N ILE A 662 -10.75 -22.18 13.50
CA ILE A 662 -10.30 -22.47 14.87
C ILE A 662 -8.79 -22.60 14.86
N VAL A 663 -8.08 -21.80 15.63
CA VAL A 663 -6.62 -21.72 15.57
C VAL A 663 -5.99 -21.65 16.98
N LYS A 664 -4.68 -21.86 17.07
CA LYS A 664 -3.95 -21.57 18.31
C LYS A 664 -3.87 -20.06 18.55
N SER A 665 -3.59 -19.27 17.50
CA SER A 665 -3.67 -17.81 17.53
C SER A 665 -3.87 -17.22 16.13
N PHE A 666 -4.49 -16.03 16.06
CA PHE A 666 -4.69 -15.28 14.83
C PHE A 666 -3.67 -14.15 14.66
N ALA A 667 -3.38 -13.79 13.41
CA ALA A 667 -3.00 -12.43 13.05
C ALA A 667 -4.25 -11.54 13.19
N ARG A 668 -4.18 -10.46 13.97
CA ARG A 668 -5.35 -9.66 14.38
C ARG A 668 -6.19 -9.16 13.20
N ILE A 669 -5.55 -8.60 12.17
CA ILE A 669 -6.28 -8.07 10.99
C ILE A 669 -7.10 -9.17 10.33
N HIS A 670 -6.55 -10.37 10.21
CA HIS A 670 -7.25 -11.50 9.60
C HIS A 670 -8.43 -11.96 10.45
N GLU A 671 -8.27 -12.01 11.77
CA GLU A 671 -9.37 -12.29 12.70
C GLU A 671 -10.53 -11.30 12.52
N THR A 672 -10.20 -10.01 12.45
CA THR A 672 -11.20 -8.96 12.20
C THR A 672 -11.90 -9.16 10.85
N ASN A 673 -11.15 -9.49 9.80
CA ASN A 673 -11.71 -9.75 8.47
C ASN A 673 -12.67 -10.96 8.47
N LEU A 674 -12.34 -12.03 9.19
CA LEU A 674 -13.27 -13.17 9.36
C LEU A 674 -14.58 -12.75 10.04
N LYS A 675 -14.49 -11.97 11.12
CA LYS A 675 -15.67 -11.45 11.84
C LYS A 675 -16.54 -10.56 10.95
N LYS A 676 -15.92 -9.67 10.15
CA LYS A 676 -16.64 -8.81 9.19
C LYS A 676 -17.40 -9.60 8.13
N GLN A 677 -16.92 -10.77 7.75
CA GLN A 677 -17.61 -11.67 6.82
C GLN A 677 -18.61 -12.61 7.52
N GLY A 678 -18.92 -12.38 8.79
CA GLY A 678 -19.91 -13.16 9.55
C GLY A 678 -19.50 -14.61 9.81
N MET A 679 -18.20 -14.89 9.90
CA MET A 679 -17.64 -16.20 10.26
C MET A 679 -17.26 -16.24 11.73
N LEU A 680 -17.15 -17.43 12.31
CA LEU A 680 -16.58 -17.63 13.65
C LEU A 680 -15.05 -17.71 13.56
N GLY A 681 -14.36 -16.72 14.14
CA GLY A 681 -12.92 -16.74 14.40
C GLY A 681 -12.69 -17.12 15.87
N LEU A 682 -12.15 -18.31 16.12
CA LEU A 682 -12.08 -18.90 17.45
C LEU A 682 -10.64 -19.37 17.75
N THR A 683 -10.27 -19.36 19.03
CA THR A 683 -8.97 -19.88 19.48
C THR A 683 -9.15 -21.01 20.49
N PHE A 684 -8.27 -21.99 20.47
CA PHE A 684 -8.23 -23.03 21.49
C PHE A 684 -7.97 -22.41 22.88
N ALA A 685 -8.80 -22.72 23.88
CA ALA A 685 -8.50 -22.34 25.25
C ALA A 685 -7.27 -23.11 25.79
N ASN A 686 -7.10 -24.34 25.35
CA ASN A 686 -5.90 -25.14 25.55
C ASN A 686 -5.32 -25.48 24.17
N GLU A 687 -4.14 -24.96 23.85
CA GLU A 687 -3.51 -25.15 22.55
C GLU A 687 -3.24 -26.63 22.19
N ALA A 688 -3.09 -27.49 23.20
CA ALA A 688 -2.91 -28.93 23.01
C ALA A 688 -4.13 -29.62 22.38
N ASP A 689 -5.32 -29.00 22.48
CA ASP A 689 -6.54 -29.53 21.88
C ASP A 689 -6.50 -29.52 20.35
N TYR A 690 -5.60 -28.73 19.75
CA TYR A 690 -5.28 -28.82 18.31
C TYR A 690 -4.90 -30.26 17.90
N ASP A 691 -4.17 -30.98 18.75
CA ASP A 691 -3.68 -32.34 18.44
C ASP A 691 -4.81 -33.40 18.53
N LEU A 692 -5.90 -33.10 19.23
CA LEU A 692 -7.07 -33.99 19.30
C LEU A 692 -7.81 -34.11 17.97
N ILE A 693 -7.72 -33.09 17.11
CA ILE A 693 -8.48 -33.02 15.86
C ILE A 693 -7.93 -34.02 14.83
N GLN A 694 -8.79 -34.88 14.33
CA GLN A 694 -8.51 -35.91 13.34
C GLN A 694 -9.14 -35.59 11.98
N GLU A 695 -8.66 -36.25 10.91
CA GLU A 695 -9.05 -35.95 9.52
C GLU A 695 -10.55 -36.19 9.24
N ASP A 696 -11.15 -37.19 9.88
CA ASP A 696 -12.53 -37.59 9.67
C ASP A 696 -13.51 -37.06 10.73
N ASP A 697 -13.09 -36.08 11.54
CA ASP A 697 -13.90 -35.54 12.61
C ASP A 697 -15.16 -34.79 12.13
N THR A 698 -16.17 -34.85 12.97
CA THR A 698 -17.42 -34.07 12.87
C THR A 698 -17.43 -33.03 14.00
N PHE A 699 -17.81 -31.81 13.68
CA PHE A 699 -17.79 -30.65 14.58
C PHE A 699 -19.21 -30.25 14.94
N ASN A 700 -19.52 -30.17 16.24
CA ASN A 700 -20.79 -29.71 16.77
C ASN A 700 -20.56 -28.59 17.78
N PHE A 701 -21.05 -27.39 17.49
CA PHE A 701 -21.01 -26.26 18.43
C PHE A 701 -22.26 -26.33 19.33
N ILE A 702 -22.05 -26.53 20.63
CA ILE A 702 -23.14 -26.90 21.55
C ILE A 702 -23.94 -25.70 22.05
N ASP A 703 -23.27 -24.59 22.35
CA ASP A 703 -23.81 -23.43 23.06
C ASP A 703 -23.82 -22.14 22.25
N LEU A 704 -23.81 -22.25 20.93
CA LEU A 704 -23.73 -21.07 20.03
C LEU A 704 -24.99 -20.17 20.15
N ASN A 705 -26.14 -20.72 20.64
CA ASN A 705 -27.30 -19.90 20.97
C ASN A 705 -27.12 -18.94 22.15
N GLU A 706 -26.05 -19.15 22.92
CA GLU A 706 -25.65 -18.30 24.06
C GLU A 706 -24.43 -17.46 23.77
N PHE A 707 -24.11 -17.26 22.47
CA PHE A 707 -22.96 -16.51 22.02
C PHE A 707 -22.99 -15.06 22.54
N ALA A 708 -22.03 -14.72 23.42
CA ALA A 708 -21.97 -13.44 24.11
C ALA A 708 -20.51 -13.04 24.38
N PRO A 709 -20.19 -11.74 24.50
CA PRO A 709 -18.83 -11.29 24.79
C PRO A 709 -18.24 -11.95 26.04
N ASN A 710 -16.96 -12.33 25.96
CA ASN A 710 -16.21 -12.97 27.04
C ASN A 710 -16.77 -14.34 27.52
N LYS A 711 -17.67 -14.95 26.76
CA LYS A 711 -18.21 -16.27 27.06
C LYS A 711 -17.63 -17.30 26.08
N PRO A 712 -16.73 -18.20 26.52
CA PRO A 712 -16.19 -19.26 25.67
C PRO A 712 -17.29 -20.14 25.07
N LEU A 713 -17.04 -20.72 23.90
CA LEU A 713 -17.91 -21.66 23.22
C LEU A 713 -17.42 -23.10 23.44
N THR A 714 -18.36 -24.03 23.45
CA THR A 714 -18.10 -25.47 23.59
C THR A 714 -18.20 -26.16 22.24
N LEU A 715 -17.17 -26.86 21.84
CA LEU A 715 -17.12 -27.73 20.66
C LEU A 715 -17.11 -29.18 21.10
N GLU A 716 -18.09 -29.97 20.62
CA GLU A 716 -18.04 -31.43 20.66
C GLU A 716 -17.44 -31.96 19.35
N LEU A 717 -16.30 -32.64 19.44
CA LEU A 717 -15.76 -33.44 18.36
C LEU A 717 -16.34 -34.83 18.40
N VAL A 718 -16.73 -35.35 17.25
CA VAL A 718 -17.13 -36.75 17.10
C VAL A 718 -16.16 -37.40 16.13
N HIS A 719 -15.35 -38.34 16.62
CA HIS A 719 -14.37 -39.07 15.84
C HIS A 719 -14.99 -40.17 14.98
N ALA A 720 -14.26 -40.67 14.01
CA ALA A 720 -14.74 -41.72 13.10
C ALA A 720 -15.13 -43.02 13.80
N ASP A 721 -14.56 -43.31 14.95
CA ASP A 721 -14.91 -44.48 15.79
C ASP A 721 -16.13 -44.26 16.73
N GLY A 722 -16.70 -43.06 16.68
CA GLY A 722 -17.82 -42.63 17.51
C GLY A 722 -17.45 -42.12 18.91
N SER A 723 -16.16 -42.11 19.25
CA SER A 723 -15.69 -41.42 20.48
C SER A 723 -15.83 -39.91 20.36
N LYS A 724 -15.88 -39.25 21.51
CA LYS A 724 -16.15 -37.82 21.57
C LYS A 724 -15.13 -37.11 22.48
N ASP A 725 -14.68 -35.96 22.03
CA ASP A 725 -13.91 -35.00 22.81
C ASP A 725 -14.69 -33.69 22.96
N THR A 726 -14.49 -33.02 24.07
CA THR A 726 -15.07 -31.71 24.32
C THR A 726 -13.95 -30.66 24.42
N ILE A 727 -14.00 -29.65 23.55
CA ILE A 727 -13.01 -28.60 23.45
C ILE A 727 -13.65 -27.26 23.82
N VAL A 728 -12.96 -26.47 24.64
CA VAL A 728 -13.34 -25.10 24.97
C VAL A 728 -12.63 -24.15 24.01
N LEU A 729 -13.41 -23.25 23.39
CA LEU A 729 -12.93 -22.27 22.42
C LEU A 729 -13.15 -20.85 22.96
N ASN A 730 -12.08 -20.05 22.96
CA ASN A 730 -12.15 -18.64 23.26
C ASN A 730 -12.42 -17.81 22.01
N HIS A 731 -12.87 -16.58 22.22
CA HIS A 731 -13.05 -15.60 21.17
C HIS A 731 -12.92 -14.17 21.71
N THR A 732 -12.77 -13.21 20.81
CA THR A 732 -12.61 -11.79 21.10
C THR A 732 -13.78 -10.94 20.57
N TYR A 733 -14.95 -11.54 20.34
CA TYR A 733 -16.13 -10.83 19.85
C TYR A 733 -16.70 -9.89 20.91
N ASN A 734 -16.96 -8.64 20.51
CA ASN A 734 -17.80 -7.70 21.24
C ASN A 734 -19.26 -7.78 20.73
N GLU A 735 -20.17 -7.02 21.35
CA GLU A 735 -21.60 -7.02 20.98
C GLU A 735 -21.83 -6.63 19.52
N ALA A 736 -21.13 -5.61 19.01
CA ALA A 736 -21.25 -5.17 17.63
C ALA A 736 -20.81 -6.27 16.64
N GLN A 737 -19.72 -6.96 16.93
CA GLN A 737 -19.21 -8.04 16.09
C GLN A 737 -20.10 -9.30 16.12
N ILE A 738 -20.76 -9.56 17.24
CA ILE A 738 -21.79 -10.62 17.33
C ILE A 738 -23.00 -10.24 16.47
N ALA A 739 -23.37 -8.96 16.42
CA ALA A 739 -24.42 -8.49 15.52
C ALA A 739 -24.04 -8.71 14.03
N TRP A 740 -22.75 -8.51 13.65
CA TRP A 740 -22.28 -8.87 12.30
C TRP A 740 -22.47 -10.35 11.97
N TYR A 741 -22.12 -11.23 12.91
CA TYR A 741 -22.32 -12.67 12.76
C TYR A 741 -23.80 -13.02 12.55
N ASN A 742 -24.68 -12.45 13.37
CA ASN A 742 -26.12 -12.69 13.31
C ASN A 742 -26.77 -12.19 12.00
N GLU A 743 -26.25 -11.11 11.41
CA GLU A 743 -26.73 -10.57 10.12
C GLU A 743 -25.99 -11.18 8.89
N GLY A 744 -24.94 -12.00 9.11
CA GLY A 744 -24.19 -12.68 8.07
C GLY A 744 -22.97 -11.91 7.55
N SER A 745 -22.88 -10.61 7.80
CA SER A 745 -21.69 -9.76 7.61
C SER A 745 -21.89 -8.37 8.23
N ALA A 746 -20.79 -7.62 8.41
CA ALA A 746 -20.85 -6.23 8.84
C ALA A 746 -21.64 -5.34 7.85
N LEU A 747 -21.44 -5.54 6.56
CA LEU A 747 -22.13 -4.78 5.50
C LEU A 747 -23.62 -5.05 5.45
N ASN A 748 -24.06 -6.29 5.74
CA ASN A 748 -25.48 -6.62 5.86
C ASN A 748 -26.13 -5.85 7.01
N LEU A 749 -25.46 -5.75 8.17
CA LEU A 749 -25.96 -4.97 9.30
C LEU A 749 -26.11 -3.50 8.94
N ILE A 750 -25.10 -2.89 8.32
CA ILE A 750 -25.16 -1.51 7.84
C ILE A 750 -26.34 -1.30 6.89
N LYS A 751 -26.51 -2.21 5.92
CA LYS A 751 -27.64 -2.13 4.98
C LYS A 751 -28.98 -2.18 5.69
N LYS A 752 -29.12 -3.05 6.70
CA LYS A 752 -30.34 -3.18 7.50
C LYS A 752 -30.63 -1.90 8.27
N GLU A 753 -29.60 -1.32 8.90
CA GLU A 753 -29.71 -0.07 9.65
C GLU A 753 -30.05 1.13 8.76
N ASN A 754 -29.50 1.18 7.54
CA ASN A 754 -29.82 2.23 6.57
C ASN A 754 -31.25 2.15 6.02
N ASN A 755 -31.86 0.98 6.01
CA ASN A 755 -33.23 0.77 5.51
C ASN A 755 -34.29 0.80 6.63
N ALA A 756 -33.88 0.92 7.90
CA ALA A 756 -34.78 1.01 9.05
C ALA A 756 -35.14 2.48 9.37
#